data_dbd94132d8c294c4575d035ad5c36a4d
#
_entry.id   dbd94132d8c294c4575d035ad5c36a4d
#
_cell.length_a   1.000
_cell.length_b   1.000
_cell.length_c   1.000
_cell.angle_alpha   90.00
_cell.angle_beta   90.00
_cell.angle_gamma   90.00
#
_symmetry.space_group_name_H-M   'P 1'
#
loop_
_entity.id
_entity.type
_entity.pdbx_description
1 polymer ?
#
loop_
_entity_poly.entity_id
_entity_poly.type
_entity_poly.pdbx_seq_one_letter_code
_entity_poly.pdbx_strand_id
1 'polypeptide(L)'
;MAIYHFSMKPIARSGGRSAVASAAYRAAERLTNERDGLTHDFSNRTGVEHAEIVLPAGSSAYWAMKRSALWNAAERAEKRSDARIAREFEIALPHELSADQRLALTRAFAADLANRYGAAVDFAIHRPGEASDIRNSHAHLMMTTREVRETGLGDKTLLERENRWLLANHLPPSQLQLKDLRQAWEHLANRHLAMAGHDIRIDHRSHLEAGLTIAPTEHVGVHATQIDRQGGEVSRVRIDRQSADRNSDTIRRRPEEILRLLTNEKSVFSRYDIARALHRTINDDPQTFQNAFAAVMASKALVELRPESTGLRGRDGEARYSTVEMVAIEGAMATSAVAMKTRQNHGVFKRHVDAAIADQDRSIQAVSASPAQGLSAEQRQAIEHVTGPGQIAVVIGFAGAGKSTMLAAARQAWEAQGYRVHGAALAGKAAEGLEQSSGISSRTLASWEYSWQADRSRLNARDVFVIDEGGMVGSRQLARFVDKVRRAGAKLVLVGDHEQLQAIGAGAPFRAIAEAVGHAQLSDVRRQRTDWQKQASIDFASHRTAAGLSAYAAHGNIQLKANREDVLKAIIADYVADRSAHPDDTRIAMAHRRDDVRAINAGIRAQLQERGELAKANNPSGDKGEELSYQTNNGKRSFARGDRIVFLENDRDLAVKNGMLGEVIAVAPDAIQVRLDGKAQTQDGQRQVTVPVNRYQAFDHGYATTIHKTQGATVDRSFVLASTTMDRHLTYVAMTRHREEVQLYAGLDAFKTERALTEALSRSGVKETTLDYTHDFASRRGMEDRRGQGESDVASQGISKGIQPIPDTAVPKPMQEPRSPTPLTAHTIADGGSAHQDRSDDERDDERRVLVAAVKTYAMSVEAVGRSKAMPAFDRDWAAAKQLAPQLFKDAPAAIEALRGRILDENADPVALAGQLSASPETFGA
;
A
#
# COMPACT_ATOMS: atom_id res chain seq x y z
N MET A 1 4.66 -8.95 2.54
CA MET A 1 5.21 -7.73 1.87
C MET A 1 5.70 -8.13 0.50
N ALA A 2 5.27 -7.41 -0.53
CA ALA A 2 5.81 -7.60 -1.86
C ALA A 2 7.30 -7.20 -1.86
N ILE A 3 8.14 -8.04 -2.43
CA ILE A 3 9.58 -7.76 -2.56
C ILE A 3 9.79 -7.07 -3.90
N TYR A 4 10.48 -5.91 -3.91
CA TYR A 4 10.91 -5.31 -5.14
C TYR A 4 12.12 -6.08 -5.71
N HIS A 5 11.96 -6.62 -6.92
CA HIS A 5 13.07 -7.11 -7.73
C HIS A 5 12.88 -6.68 -9.17
N PHE A 6 13.90 -6.09 -9.74
CA PHE A 6 13.95 -5.68 -11.13
C PHE A 6 15.38 -5.82 -11.66
N SER A 7 15.61 -6.79 -12.53
CA SER A 7 16.88 -7.02 -13.19
C SER A 7 16.72 -6.86 -14.70
N MET A 8 17.68 -6.18 -15.34
CA MET A 8 17.76 -6.04 -16.79
C MET A 8 19.09 -6.54 -17.30
N LYS A 9 19.08 -7.55 -18.18
CA LYS A 9 20.28 -8.22 -18.70
C LYS A 9 20.24 -8.33 -20.24
N PRO A 10 21.37 -8.25 -20.95
CA PRO A 10 21.43 -8.60 -22.36
C PRO A 10 21.46 -10.11 -22.54
N ILE A 11 20.78 -10.62 -23.55
CA ILE A 11 21.03 -11.92 -24.13
C ILE A 11 21.97 -11.69 -25.31
N ALA A 12 23.23 -12.06 -25.16
CA ALA A 12 24.28 -11.80 -26.13
C ALA A 12 24.97 -13.11 -26.58
N ARG A 13 25.39 -13.17 -27.83
CA ARG A 13 26.09 -14.33 -28.40
C ARG A 13 27.46 -14.56 -27.78
N SER A 14 28.17 -13.48 -27.43
CA SER A 14 29.45 -13.58 -26.72
C SER A 14 29.42 -14.40 -25.44
N GLY A 15 28.23 -14.52 -24.81
CA GLY A 15 27.99 -15.37 -23.64
C GLY A 15 27.52 -16.80 -24.00
N GLY A 16 27.59 -17.24 -25.26
CA GLY A 16 27.13 -18.54 -25.71
C GLY A 16 25.59 -18.70 -25.70
N ARG A 17 24.84 -17.61 -25.65
CA ARG A 17 23.38 -17.62 -25.52
C ARG A 17 22.69 -17.40 -26.86
N SER A 18 21.61 -18.16 -27.10
CA SER A 18 20.69 -17.97 -28.22
C SER A 18 19.36 -17.38 -27.71
N ALA A 19 18.78 -16.44 -28.47
CA ALA A 19 17.45 -15.93 -28.17
C ALA A 19 16.38 -17.02 -28.32
N VAL A 20 16.50 -17.87 -29.35
CA VAL A 20 15.59 -19.00 -29.60
C VAL A 20 15.64 -20.00 -28.44
N ALA A 21 16.86 -20.43 -28.01
CA ALA A 21 17.02 -21.31 -26.85
C ALA A 21 16.46 -20.67 -25.56
N SER A 22 16.68 -19.39 -25.36
CA SER A 22 16.20 -18.66 -24.20
C SER A 22 14.67 -18.58 -24.18
N ALA A 23 14.04 -18.33 -25.32
CA ALA A 23 12.59 -18.28 -25.45
C ALA A 23 11.96 -19.67 -25.26
N ALA A 24 12.54 -20.73 -25.89
CA ALA A 24 12.10 -22.09 -25.72
C ALA A 24 12.13 -22.53 -24.25
N TYR A 25 13.22 -22.22 -23.53
CA TYR A 25 13.36 -22.54 -22.11
C TYR A 25 12.34 -21.83 -21.23
N ARG A 26 12.06 -20.52 -21.46
CA ARG A 26 11.15 -19.73 -20.62
C ARG A 26 9.69 -20.08 -20.84
N ALA A 27 9.32 -20.34 -22.10
CA ALA A 27 7.95 -20.70 -22.48
C ALA A 27 7.63 -22.20 -22.35
N ALA A 28 8.60 -23.05 -22.01
CA ALA A 28 8.47 -24.51 -22.02
C ALA A 28 8.01 -25.06 -23.40
N GLU A 29 8.65 -24.55 -24.47
CA GLU A 29 8.32 -24.92 -25.85
C GLU A 29 9.50 -25.62 -26.53
N ARG A 30 9.19 -26.26 -27.68
CA ARG A 30 10.18 -26.79 -28.60
C ARG A 30 10.38 -25.82 -29.76
N LEU A 31 11.56 -25.23 -29.88
CA LEU A 31 11.90 -24.27 -30.93
C LEU A 31 13.20 -24.65 -31.63
N THR A 32 13.23 -24.50 -32.96
CA THR A 32 14.43 -24.70 -33.77
C THR A 32 15.07 -23.34 -34.07
N ASN A 33 16.37 -23.21 -33.81
CA ASN A 33 17.16 -22.05 -34.21
C ASN A 33 17.62 -22.27 -35.67
N GLU A 34 17.06 -21.53 -36.60
CA GLU A 34 17.32 -21.64 -38.03
C GLU A 34 18.78 -21.26 -38.41
N ARG A 35 19.48 -20.52 -37.55
CA ARG A 35 20.83 -20.09 -37.79
C ARG A 35 21.86 -21.22 -37.63
N ASP A 36 21.69 -22.07 -36.65
CA ASP A 36 22.65 -23.19 -36.34
C ASP A 36 22.02 -24.56 -36.51
N GLY A 37 20.72 -24.64 -36.87
CA GLY A 37 19.95 -25.86 -37.06
C GLY A 37 19.65 -26.63 -35.78
N LEU A 38 20.00 -26.09 -34.60
CA LEU A 38 19.74 -26.74 -33.31
C LEU A 38 18.31 -26.60 -32.87
N THR A 39 17.71 -27.72 -32.49
CA THR A 39 16.36 -27.73 -31.87
C THR A 39 16.51 -27.78 -30.35
N HIS A 40 15.92 -26.80 -29.68
CA HIS A 40 15.83 -26.72 -28.22
C HIS A 40 14.45 -27.17 -27.79
N ASP A 41 14.39 -28.32 -27.10
CA ASP A 41 13.14 -28.91 -26.63
C ASP A 41 13.06 -28.82 -25.10
N PHE A 42 12.17 -27.97 -24.61
CA PHE A 42 11.87 -27.80 -23.19
C PHE A 42 10.40 -28.06 -22.88
N SER A 43 9.67 -28.75 -23.79
CA SER A 43 8.22 -29.04 -23.64
C SER A 43 7.87 -29.82 -22.36
N ASN A 44 8.82 -30.60 -21.84
CA ASN A 44 8.66 -31.37 -20.61
C ASN A 44 8.92 -30.53 -19.34
N ARG A 45 9.28 -29.27 -19.47
CA ARG A 45 9.54 -28.39 -18.32
C ARG A 45 8.25 -28.01 -17.63
N THR A 46 8.16 -28.27 -16.33
CA THR A 46 7.04 -27.87 -15.46
C THR A 46 7.31 -26.50 -14.82
N GLY A 47 6.26 -25.86 -14.31
CA GLY A 47 6.39 -24.61 -13.55
C GLY A 47 6.16 -23.33 -14.37
N VAL A 48 5.92 -23.40 -15.68
CA VAL A 48 5.46 -22.27 -16.48
C VAL A 48 3.96 -22.11 -16.28
N GLU A 49 3.54 -20.98 -15.71
CA GLU A 49 2.14 -20.67 -15.44
C GLU A 49 1.45 -20.06 -16.67
N HIS A 50 2.17 -19.19 -17.37
CA HIS A 50 1.68 -18.50 -18.57
C HIS A 50 2.85 -18.02 -19.43
N ALA A 51 2.68 -18.04 -20.77
CA ALA A 51 3.63 -17.42 -21.70
C ALA A 51 2.87 -16.74 -22.85
N GLU A 52 3.26 -15.49 -23.19
CA GLU A 52 2.54 -14.65 -24.15
C GLU A 52 3.50 -13.64 -24.82
N ILE A 53 3.21 -13.29 -26.08
CA ILE A 53 3.91 -12.22 -26.80
C ILE A 53 3.01 -11.01 -26.87
N VAL A 54 3.56 -9.84 -26.51
CA VAL A 54 2.88 -8.53 -26.58
C VAL A 54 3.58 -7.70 -27.62
N LEU A 55 2.79 -7.14 -28.55
CA LEU A 55 3.23 -6.20 -29.58
C LEU A 55 2.90 -4.76 -29.18
N PRO A 56 3.59 -3.76 -29.78
CA PRO A 56 3.20 -2.36 -29.63
C PRO A 56 1.73 -2.16 -30.04
N ALA A 57 1.05 -1.26 -29.36
CA ALA A 57 -0.33 -0.90 -29.70
C ALA A 57 -0.44 -0.46 -31.16
N GLY A 58 -1.45 -0.96 -31.85
CA GLY A 58 -1.67 -0.66 -33.27
C GLY A 58 -0.67 -1.31 -34.25
N SER A 59 0.18 -2.24 -33.78
CA SER A 59 1.13 -2.92 -34.66
C SER A 59 0.43 -3.91 -35.59
N SER A 60 0.72 -3.82 -36.88
CA SER A 60 0.29 -4.79 -37.92
C SER A 60 1.25 -5.99 -38.05
N ALA A 61 2.26 -6.11 -37.19
CA ALA A 61 3.30 -7.14 -37.24
C ALA A 61 2.84 -8.50 -36.67
N TYR A 62 1.73 -9.05 -37.16
CA TYR A 62 1.15 -10.31 -36.68
C TYR A 62 2.09 -11.52 -36.82
N TRP A 63 3.07 -11.47 -37.74
CA TRP A 63 4.11 -12.48 -37.87
C TRP A 63 4.90 -12.69 -36.57
N ALA A 64 5.12 -11.61 -35.78
CA ALA A 64 5.87 -11.61 -34.53
C ALA A 64 5.10 -12.28 -33.37
N MET A 65 3.81 -12.57 -33.51
CA MET A 65 3.04 -13.34 -32.53
C MET A 65 3.44 -14.83 -32.50
N LYS A 66 4.18 -15.30 -33.52
CA LYS A 66 4.74 -16.65 -33.52
C LYS A 66 6.15 -16.60 -32.93
N ARG A 67 6.33 -17.19 -31.72
CA ARG A 67 7.59 -17.18 -30.98
C ARG A 67 8.79 -17.64 -31.81
N SER A 68 8.63 -18.73 -32.58
CA SER A 68 9.66 -19.22 -33.51
C SER A 68 10.03 -18.15 -34.55
N ALA A 69 9.06 -17.53 -35.21
CA ALA A 69 9.29 -16.52 -36.23
C ALA A 69 9.99 -15.27 -35.62
N LEU A 70 9.51 -14.81 -34.48
CA LEU A 70 10.06 -13.63 -33.79
C LEU A 70 11.54 -13.80 -33.44
N TRP A 71 11.87 -14.90 -32.75
CA TRP A 71 13.25 -15.05 -32.25
C TRP A 71 14.23 -15.49 -33.33
N ASN A 72 13.78 -16.23 -34.36
CA ASN A 72 14.61 -16.48 -35.54
C ASN A 72 14.85 -15.20 -36.35
N ALA A 73 13.87 -14.29 -36.44
CA ALA A 73 14.08 -12.98 -37.04
C ALA A 73 15.10 -12.13 -36.25
N ALA A 74 15.04 -12.16 -34.91
CA ALA A 74 16.01 -11.48 -34.04
C ALA A 74 17.43 -12.04 -34.21
N GLU A 75 17.58 -13.36 -34.32
CA GLU A 75 18.87 -14.00 -34.62
C GLU A 75 19.45 -13.58 -36.00
N ARG A 76 18.59 -13.49 -37.03
CA ARG A 76 19.03 -13.07 -38.39
C ARG A 76 19.34 -11.58 -38.46
N ALA A 77 18.66 -10.73 -37.73
CA ALA A 77 18.84 -9.27 -37.79
C ALA A 77 20.19 -8.82 -37.23
N GLU A 78 20.80 -9.58 -36.33
CA GLU A 78 22.08 -9.24 -35.71
C GLU A 78 23.21 -10.09 -36.32
N LYS A 79 24.13 -9.43 -37.05
CA LYS A 79 25.20 -10.14 -37.82
C LYS A 79 26.48 -10.43 -37.02
N ARG A 80 26.79 -9.59 -35.99
CA ARG A 80 28.05 -9.69 -35.24
C ARG A 80 28.08 -10.87 -34.29
N SER A 81 29.26 -11.45 -34.05
CA SER A 81 29.48 -12.57 -33.11
C SER A 81 29.25 -12.18 -31.65
N ASP A 82 29.42 -10.90 -31.33
CA ASP A 82 29.23 -10.34 -29.98
C ASP A 82 27.85 -9.64 -29.79
N ALA A 83 26.95 -9.75 -30.79
CA ALA A 83 25.70 -9.02 -30.81
C ALA A 83 24.80 -9.35 -29.63
N ARG A 84 24.15 -8.33 -29.10
CA ARG A 84 22.99 -8.46 -28.22
C ARG A 84 21.76 -8.77 -29.08
N ILE A 85 21.10 -9.90 -28.79
CA ILE A 85 19.99 -10.42 -29.61
C ILE A 85 18.64 -10.08 -28.96
N ALA A 86 18.60 -10.07 -27.63
CA ALA A 86 17.43 -9.71 -26.85
C ALA A 86 17.82 -8.97 -25.59
N ARG A 87 16.86 -8.25 -25.02
CA ARG A 87 16.92 -7.67 -23.68
C ARG A 87 15.99 -8.45 -22.77
N GLU A 88 16.53 -8.99 -21.68
CA GLU A 88 15.76 -9.71 -20.67
C GLU A 88 15.51 -8.81 -19.47
N PHE A 89 14.25 -8.78 -19.02
CA PHE A 89 13.84 -8.24 -17.73
C PHE A 89 13.38 -9.40 -16.85
N GLU A 90 13.81 -9.42 -15.61
CA GLU A 90 13.38 -10.36 -14.59
C GLU A 90 12.78 -9.57 -13.44
N ILE A 91 11.51 -9.82 -13.13
CA ILE A 91 10.74 -9.06 -12.16
C ILE A 91 10.10 -10.02 -11.15
N ALA A 92 10.15 -9.66 -9.85
CA ALA A 92 9.42 -10.39 -8.82
C ALA A 92 7.95 -9.97 -8.83
N LEU A 93 7.07 -10.96 -8.84
CA LEU A 93 5.63 -10.73 -8.78
C LEU A 93 5.16 -10.80 -7.32
N PRO A 94 4.41 -9.80 -6.81
CA PRO A 94 3.89 -9.84 -5.46
C PRO A 94 3.06 -11.11 -5.23
N HIS A 95 3.44 -11.91 -4.23
CA HIS A 95 2.77 -13.18 -3.92
C HIS A 95 1.35 -12.96 -3.36
N GLU A 96 1.08 -11.76 -2.86
CA GLU A 96 -0.22 -11.32 -2.39
C GLU A 96 -1.25 -11.21 -3.52
N LEU A 97 -0.78 -11.05 -4.75
CA LEU A 97 -1.64 -11.03 -5.93
C LEU A 97 -2.04 -12.47 -6.34
N SER A 98 -3.27 -12.65 -6.80
CA SER A 98 -3.71 -13.92 -7.42
C SER A 98 -2.95 -14.19 -8.73
N ALA A 99 -3.02 -15.40 -9.26
CA ALA A 99 -2.41 -15.76 -10.54
C ALA A 99 -2.86 -14.81 -11.67
N ASP A 100 -4.17 -14.55 -11.77
CA ASP A 100 -4.72 -13.62 -12.77
C ASP A 100 -4.26 -12.19 -12.58
N GLN A 101 -4.09 -11.76 -11.32
CA GLN A 101 -3.60 -10.42 -11.01
C GLN A 101 -2.11 -10.28 -11.35
N ARG A 102 -1.31 -11.32 -11.10
CA ARG A 102 0.10 -11.38 -11.53
C ARG A 102 0.22 -11.37 -13.05
N LEU A 103 -0.65 -12.11 -13.75
CA LEU A 103 -0.71 -12.09 -15.22
C LEU A 103 -1.08 -10.70 -15.73
N ALA A 104 -2.10 -10.06 -15.17
CA ALA A 104 -2.51 -8.71 -15.55
C ALA A 104 -1.40 -7.67 -15.30
N LEU A 105 -0.68 -7.78 -14.17
CA LEU A 105 0.45 -6.91 -13.86
C LEU A 105 1.61 -7.13 -14.87
N THR A 106 1.97 -8.38 -15.14
CA THR A 106 3.05 -8.71 -16.08
C THR A 106 2.71 -8.24 -17.49
N ARG A 107 1.46 -8.45 -17.94
CA ARG A 107 0.99 -7.99 -19.25
C ARG A 107 1.00 -6.47 -19.36
N ALA A 108 0.61 -5.75 -18.30
CA ALA A 108 0.64 -4.28 -18.27
C ALA A 108 2.08 -3.74 -18.41
N PHE A 109 3.04 -4.39 -17.75
CA PHE A 109 4.45 -3.99 -17.88
C PHE A 109 5.04 -4.38 -19.23
N ALA A 110 4.70 -5.55 -19.78
CA ALA A 110 5.10 -5.95 -21.14
C ALA A 110 4.55 -4.98 -22.20
N ALA A 111 3.30 -4.52 -22.04
CA ALA A 111 2.70 -3.52 -22.92
C ALA A 111 3.38 -2.14 -22.79
N ASP A 112 3.75 -1.71 -21.58
CA ASP A 112 4.53 -0.46 -21.38
C ASP A 112 5.88 -0.54 -22.10
N LEU A 113 6.61 -1.65 -21.97
CA LEU A 113 7.87 -1.88 -22.68
C LEU A 113 7.68 -1.89 -24.19
N ALA A 114 6.69 -2.62 -24.70
CA ALA A 114 6.41 -2.74 -26.12
C ALA A 114 6.08 -1.38 -26.75
N ASN A 115 5.21 -0.61 -26.12
CA ASN A 115 4.80 0.71 -26.61
C ASN A 115 5.93 1.75 -26.53
N ARG A 116 6.70 1.73 -25.44
CA ARG A 116 7.80 2.68 -25.19
C ARG A 116 8.93 2.53 -26.20
N TYR A 117 9.20 1.29 -26.63
CA TYR A 117 10.36 0.98 -27.48
C TYR A 117 9.99 0.52 -28.89
N GLY A 118 8.71 0.41 -29.21
CA GLY A 118 8.27 -0.11 -30.52
C GLY A 118 8.65 -1.58 -30.75
N ALA A 119 8.89 -2.36 -29.69
CA ALA A 119 9.49 -3.68 -29.67
C ALA A 119 8.45 -4.77 -29.35
N ALA A 120 8.70 -6.02 -29.78
CA ALA A 120 7.94 -7.16 -29.29
C ALA A 120 8.50 -7.62 -27.92
N VAL A 121 7.60 -7.94 -27.00
CA VAL A 121 7.94 -8.45 -25.67
C VAL A 121 7.29 -9.82 -25.48
N ASP A 122 8.13 -10.84 -25.34
CA ASP A 122 7.76 -12.23 -25.06
C ASP A 122 7.98 -12.51 -23.58
N PHE A 123 6.91 -12.72 -22.81
CA PHE A 123 7.04 -12.96 -21.38
C PHE A 123 6.53 -14.33 -20.95
N ALA A 124 7.13 -14.87 -19.88
CA ALA A 124 6.69 -16.08 -19.21
C ALA A 124 6.65 -15.87 -17.69
N ILE A 125 5.58 -16.33 -17.06
CA ILE A 125 5.40 -16.34 -15.60
C ILE A 125 5.75 -17.72 -15.09
N HIS A 126 6.62 -17.78 -14.09
CA HIS A 126 7.06 -19.02 -13.47
C HIS A 126 6.55 -19.13 -12.04
N ARG A 127 6.02 -20.31 -11.71
CA ARG A 127 5.70 -20.69 -10.33
C ARG A 127 6.97 -21.09 -9.59
N PRO A 128 7.06 -20.81 -8.29
CA PRO A 128 8.09 -21.41 -7.44
C PRO A 128 7.99 -22.92 -7.47
N GLY A 129 9.14 -23.62 -7.53
CA GLY A 129 9.16 -25.08 -7.42
C GLY A 129 8.69 -25.54 -6.02
N GLU A 130 8.19 -26.77 -5.89
CA GLU A 130 7.66 -27.34 -4.63
C GLU A 130 8.65 -27.29 -3.45
N ALA A 131 9.95 -27.28 -3.75
CA ALA A 131 11.02 -27.19 -2.76
C ALA A 131 11.55 -25.75 -2.54
N SER A 132 10.98 -24.73 -3.23
CA SER A 132 11.36 -23.32 -3.12
C SER A 132 10.30 -22.54 -2.35
N ASP A 133 10.63 -21.30 -1.95
CA ASP A 133 9.67 -20.43 -1.28
C ASP A 133 8.48 -20.17 -2.22
N ILE A 134 7.28 -20.64 -1.82
CA ILE A 134 6.03 -20.50 -2.57
C ILE A 134 5.68 -19.05 -2.90
N ARG A 135 6.31 -18.07 -2.22
CA ARG A 135 6.11 -16.64 -2.45
C ARG A 135 6.94 -16.09 -3.62
N ASN A 136 7.79 -16.89 -4.22
CA ASN A 136 8.80 -16.50 -5.20
C ASN A 136 8.27 -16.59 -6.65
N SER A 137 7.04 -16.11 -6.89
CA SER A 137 6.51 -15.95 -8.24
C SER A 137 7.28 -14.84 -8.98
N HIS A 138 7.74 -15.11 -10.18
CA HIS A 138 8.50 -14.16 -10.99
C HIS A 138 8.17 -14.28 -12.48
N ALA A 139 8.43 -13.20 -13.20
CA ALA A 139 8.26 -13.18 -14.65
C ALA A 139 9.57 -12.82 -15.35
N HIS A 140 9.83 -13.52 -16.45
CA HIS A 140 10.88 -13.21 -17.42
C HIS A 140 10.24 -12.57 -18.64
N LEU A 141 10.70 -11.38 -19.03
CA LEU A 141 10.25 -10.69 -20.23
C LEU A 141 11.45 -10.56 -21.17
N MET A 142 11.33 -11.10 -22.37
CA MET A 142 12.32 -10.95 -23.43
C MET A 142 11.84 -9.93 -24.45
N MET A 143 12.55 -8.83 -24.59
CA MET A 143 12.24 -7.76 -25.55
C MET A 143 13.21 -7.81 -26.73
N THR A 144 12.71 -7.61 -27.96
CA THR A 144 13.55 -7.49 -29.15
C THR A 144 14.45 -6.25 -29.06
N THR A 145 15.68 -6.35 -29.55
CA THR A 145 16.62 -5.21 -29.59
C THR A 145 16.30 -4.21 -30.70
N ARG A 146 15.31 -4.55 -31.54
CA ARG A 146 14.85 -3.74 -32.68
C ARG A 146 13.34 -3.56 -32.64
N GLU A 147 12.91 -2.48 -33.23
CA GLU A 147 11.49 -2.18 -33.47
C GLU A 147 10.85 -3.28 -34.32
N VAL A 148 9.59 -3.60 -34.03
CA VAL A 148 8.81 -4.56 -34.81
C VAL A 148 7.96 -3.81 -35.82
N ARG A 149 8.12 -4.15 -37.11
CA ARG A 149 7.38 -3.60 -38.25
C ARG A 149 6.61 -4.69 -38.96
N GLU A 150 5.68 -4.33 -39.81
CA GLU A 150 4.85 -5.26 -40.59
C GLU A 150 5.67 -6.30 -41.35
N THR A 151 6.77 -5.92 -41.96
CA THR A 151 7.60 -6.76 -42.83
C THR A 151 8.80 -7.38 -42.13
N GLY A 152 8.99 -7.19 -40.80
CA GLY A 152 10.14 -7.71 -40.06
C GLY A 152 10.66 -6.76 -38.98
N LEU A 153 11.92 -6.95 -38.57
CA LEU A 153 12.56 -6.11 -37.57
C LEU A 153 13.19 -4.86 -38.22
N GLY A 154 12.90 -3.70 -37.65
CA GLY A 154 13.38 -2.39 -38.10
C GLY A 154 14.67 -1.93 -37.42
N ASP A 155 14.72 -0.67 -37.04
CA ASP A 155 15.85 -0.02 -36.38
C ASP A 155 16.07 -0.52 -34.95
N LYS A 156 17.26 -0.24 -34.38
CA LYS A 156 17.51 -0.52 -32.97
C LYS A 156 16.62 0.35 -32.09
N THR A 157 16.04 -0.26 -31.07
CA THR A 157 15.28 0.45 -30.05
C THR A 157 16.14 1.49 -29.33
N LEU A 158 15.53 2.51 -28.73
CA LEU A 158 16.25 3.55 -27.97
C LEU A 158 17.13 2.97 -26.86
N LEU A 159 16.69 1.88 -26.23
CA LEU A 159 17.44 1.22 -25.15
C LEU A 159 18.75 0.56 -25.64
N GLU A 160 18.85 0.23 -26.94
CA GLU A 160 20.00 -0.41 -27.56
C GLU A 160 20.90 0.57 -28.35
N ARG A 161 20.52 1.87 -28.41
CA ARG A 161 21.37 2.90 -28.99
C ARG A 161 22.54 3.25 -28.04
N GLU A 162 23.66 3.67 -28.62
CA GLU A 162 24.82 4.14 -27.85
C GLU A 162 24.50 5.45 -27.10
N ASN A 163 24.99 5.59 -25.87
CA ASN A 163 24.77 6.81 -25.07
C ASN A 163 25.22 8.08 -25.79
N ARG A 164 26.32 8.01 -26.56
CA ARG A 164 26.83 9.13 -27.36
C ARG A 164 25.79 9.59 -28.39
N TRP A 165 25.14 8.64 -29.05
CA TRP A 165 24.09 8.94 -30.03
C TRP A 165 22.83 9.49 -29.34
N LEU A 166 22.41 8.91 -28.21
CA LEU A 166 21.27 9.38 -27.43
C LEU A 166 21.46 10.82 -26.97
N LEU A 167 22.61 11.15 -26.39
CA LEU A 167 22.91 12.51 -25.94
C LEU A 167 22.99 13.51 -27.09
N ALA A 168 23.56 13.12 -28.24
CA ALA A 168 23.59 13.97 -29.43
C ALA A 168 22.21 14.27 -30.02
N ASN A 169 21.21 13.43 -29.76
CA ASN A 169 19.82 13.61 -30.16
C ASN A 169 18.91 14.10 -29.00
N HIS A 170 19.47 14.62 -27.91
CA HIS A 170 18.77 15.10 -26.70
C HIS A 170 17.85 14.05 -26.06
N LEU A 171 18.21 12.77 -26.17
CA LEU A 171 17.48 11.65 -25.59
C LEU A 171 18.16 11.17 -24.30
N PRO A 172 17.39 10.61 -23.34
CA PRO A 172 17.94 10.13 -22.08
C PRO A 172 18.93 8.97 -22.31
N PRO A 173 20.12 8.99 -21.70
CA PRO A 173 21.08 7.88 -21.74
C PRO A 173 20.50 6.62 -21.08
N SER A 174 21.07 5.46 -21.38
CA SER A 174 20.54 4.15 -20.97
C SER A 174 20.36 4.01 -19.44
N GLN A 175 21.20 4.67 -18.63
CA GLN A 175 21.07 4.66 -17.17
C GLN A 175 19.79 5.38 -16.69
N LEU A 176 19.47 6.52 -17.29
CA LEU A 176 18.21 7.24 -16.98
C LEU A 176 16.99 6.45 -17.46
N GLN A 177 17.03 5.86 -18.65
CA GLN A 177 15.95 4.99 -19.13
C GLN A 177 15.74 3.80 -18.18
N LEU A 178 16.81 3.18 -17.65
CA LEU A 178 16.70 2.10 -16.64
C LEU A 178 16.05 2.59 -15.33
N LYS A 179 16.37 3.80 -14.89
CA LYS A 179 15.76 4.40 -13.70
C LYS A 179 14.26 4.62 -13.92
N ASP A 180 13.88 5.14 -15.06
CA ASP A 180 12.47 5.36 -15.44
C ASP A 180 11.68 4.04 -15.53
N LEU A 181 12.31 2.97 -16.06
CA LEU A 181 11.71 1.63 -16.11
C LEU A 181 11.49 1.03 -14.73
N ARG A 182 12.43 1.21 -13.80
CA ARG A 182 12.29 0.77 -12.40
C ARG A 182 11.15 1.48 -11.71
N GLN A 183 11.02 2.78 -11.93
CA GLN A 183 9.92 3.58 -11.40
C GLN A 183 8.57 3.18 -12.04
N ALA A 184 8.54 2.93 -13.34
CA ALA A 184 7.33 2.45 -14.03
C ALA A 184 6.88 1.09 -13.47
N TRP A 185 7.82 0.17 -13.25
CA TRP A 185 7.54 -1.12 -12.61
C TRP A 185 6.95 -0.96 -11.21
N GLU A 186 7.57 -0.13 -10.36
CA GLU A 186 7.03 0.17 -9.02
C GLU A 186 5.60 0.72 -9.10
N HIS A 187 5.38 1.72 -9.93
CA HIS A 187 4.06 2.33 -10.07
C HIS A 187 3.00 1.32 -10.51
N LEU A 188 3.33 0.46 -11.49
CA LEU A 188 2.43 -0.59 -11.94
C LEU A 188 2.17 -1.63 -10.83
N ALA A 189 3.20 -2.13 -10.18
CA ALA A 189 3.07 -3.13 -9.12
C ALA A 189 2.30 -2.57 -7.92
N ASN A 190 2.63 -1.36 -7.47
CA ASN A 190 1.94 -0.69 -6.37
C ASN A 190 0.47 -0.39 -6.70
N ARG A 191 0.21 -0.02 -7.94
CA ARG A 191 -1.16 0.15 -8.43
C ARG A 191 -1.92 -1.17 -8.41
N HIS A 192 -1.33 -2.27 -8.88
CA HIS A 192 -1.97 -3.59 -8.86
C HIS A 192 -2.18 -4.10 -7.43
N LEU A 193 -1.25 -3.86 -6.51
CA LEU A 193 -1.42 -4.16 -5.08
C LEU A 193 -2.56 -3.35 -4.47
N ALA A 194 -2.60 -2.05 -4.72
CA ALA A 194 -3.69 -1.19 -4.24
C ALA A 194 -5.05 -1.62 -4.78
N MET A 195 -5.10 -1.96 -6.07
CA MET A 195 -6.32 -2.41 -6.73
C MET A 195 -6.75 -3.81 -6.25
N ALA A 196 -5.84 -4.63 -5.73
CA ALA A 196 -6.12 -5.90 -5.07
C ALA A 196 -6.52 -5.76 -3.60
N GLY A 197 -6.53 -4.54 -3.06
CA GLY A 197 -6.88 -4.27 -1.66
C GLY A 197 -5.73 -4.48 -0.68
N HIS A 198 -4.48 -4.56 -1.16
CA HIS A 198 -3.32 -4.71 -0.28
C HIS A 198 -2.71 -3.34 0.05
N ASP A 199 -2.46 -3.08 1.33
CA ASP A 199 -1.77 -1.87 1.81
C ASP A 199 -0.24 -1.93 1.63
N ILE A 200 0.26 -3.01 1.05
CA ILE A 200 1.67 -3.27 0.82
C ILE A 200 2.12 -2.54 -0.44
N ARG A 201 3.31 -1.97 -0.39
CA ARG A 201 3.94 -1.27 -1.53
C ARG A 201 5.37 -1.76 -1.73
N ILE A 202 5.83 -1.73 -2.99
CA ILE A 202 7.23 -1.88 -3.35
C ILE A 202 7.84 -0.50 -3.62
N ASP A 203 9.15 -0.36 -3.44
CA ASP A 203 9.90 0.88 -3.68
C ASP A 203 11.02 0.58 -4.70
N HIS A 204 11.06 1.32 -5.82
CA HIS A 204 12.04 1.14 -6.89
C HIS A 204 13.41 1.75 -6.56
N ARG A 205 13.43 2.66 -5.57
CA ARG A 205 14.68 3.30 -5.17
C ARG A 205 15.62 2.24 -4.62
N SER A 206 16.88 2.33 -4.98
CA SER A 206 17.90 1.54 -4.29
C SER A 206 17.85 1.83 -2.79
N HIS A 207 18.21 0.88 -1.96
CA HIS A 207 18.29 1.10 -0.52
C HIS A 207 19.14 2.33 -0.19
N LEU A 208 20.21 2.59 -0.97
CA LEU A 208 21.03 3.79 -0.85
C LEU A 208 20.24 5.08 -1.17
N GLU A 209 19.45 5.11 -2.25
CA GLU A 209 18.61 6.27 -2.61
C GLU A 209 17.46 6.48 -1.61
N ALA A 210 17.00 5.41 -0.97
CA ALA A 210 16.04 5.47 0.14
C ALA A 210 16.69 5.85 1.48
N GLY A 211 18.02 6.07 1.52
CA GLY A 211 18.78 6.36 2.73
C GLY A 211 19.04 5.13 3.60
N LEU A 212 18.85 3.92 3.06
CA LEU A 212 19.08 2.65 3.75
C LEU A 212 20.45 2.07 3.35
N THR A 213 21.20 1.58 4.32
CA THR A 213 22.50 0.93 4.08
C THR A 213 22.38 -0.59 3.86
N ILE A 214 21.18 -1.11 3.90
CA ILE A 214 20.85 -2.53 3.68
C ILE A 214 21.00 -2.85 2.19
N ALA A 215 21.82 -3.87 1.85
CA ALA A 215 21.95 -4.34 0.49
C ALA A 215 20.68 -5.11 0.06
N PRO A 216 20.18 -4.93 -1.19
CA PRO A 216 19.09 -5.76 -1.70
C PRO A 216 19.53 -7.23 -1.77
N THR A 217 18.62 -8.15 -1.38
CA THR A 217 18.84 -9.60 -1.59
C THR A 217 18.69 -9.93 -3.08
N GLU A 218 19.61 -10.72 -3.64
CA GLU A 218 19.53 -11.21 -5.01
C GLU A 218 18.76 -12.54 -5.05
N HIS A 219 17.85 -12.69 -6.01
CA HIS A 219 17.11 -13.94 -6.20
C HIS A 219 18.02 -15.02 -6.77
N VAL A 220 18.14 -16.13 -6.04
CA VAL A 220 18.85 -17.32 -6.49
C VAL A 220 17.95 -18.11 -7.44
N GLY A 221 18.27 -18.16 -8.74
CA GLY A 221 17.48 -18.90 -9.73
C GLY A 221 17.44 -20.41 -9.45
N VAL A 222 16.38 -21.10 -9.88
CA VAL A 222 16.13 -22.53 -9.65
C VAL A 222 17.33 -23.42 -10.02
N HIS A 223 18.01 -23.09 -11.12
CA HIS A 223 19.20 -23.84 -11.57
C HIS A 223 20.36 -23.71 -10.61
N ALA A 224 20.60 -22.52 -10.08
CA ALA A 224 21.65 -22.26 -9.09
C ALA A 224 21.35 -22.99 -7.77
N THR A 225 20.10 -22.99 -7.33
CA THR A 225 19.65 -23.71 -6.12
C THR A 225 19.79 -25.24 -6.28
N GLN A 226 19.54 -25.79 -7.47
CA GLN A 226 19.74 -27.21 -7.74
C GLN A 226 21.22 -27.61 -7.69
N ILE A 227 22.11 -26.80 -8.27
CA ILE A 227 23.55 -27.06 -8.24
C ILE A 227 24.09 -26.99 -6.80
N ASP A 228 23.64 -26.00 -6.00
CA ASP A 228 24.01 -25.87 -4.60
C ASP A 228 23.56 -27.09 -3.76
N ARG A 229 22.33 -27.59 -3.99
CA ARG A 229 21.82 -28.81 -3.33
C ARG A 229 22.59 -30.08 -3.72
N GLN A 230 23.23 -30.10 -4.89
CA GLN A 230 24.07 -31.19 -5.37
C GLN A 230 25.54 -31.04 -4.93
N GLY A 231 25.83 -30.04 -4.07
CA GLY A 231 27.18 -29.79 -3.54
C GLY A 231 28.10 -29.03 -4.50
N GLY A 232 27.57 -28.46 -5.58
CA GLY A 232 28.32 -27.61 -6.51
C GLY A 232 28.38 -26.15 -6.08
N GLU A 233 29.52 -25.49 -6.15
CA GLU A 233 29.64 -24.05 -5.91
C GLU A 233 28.95 -23.25 -7.03
N VAL A 234 27.97 -22.42 -6.65
CA VAL A 234 27.30 -21.50 -7.58
C VAL A 234 27.55 -20.08 -7.14
N SER A 235 28.14 -19.28 -8.03
CA SER A 235 28.48 -17.88 -7.75
C SER A 235 27.29 -17.03 -7.30
N ARG A 236 26.07 -17.31 -7.78
CA ARG A 236 24.84 -16.61 -7.38
C ARG A 236 24.36 -16.94 -5.96
N VAL A 237 24.40 -18.21 -5.53
CA VAL A 237 24.09 -18.62 -4.16
C VAL A 237 25.05 -17.95 -3.19
N ARG A 238 26.33 -17.88 -3.58
CA ARG A 238 27.37 -17.20 -2.80
C ARG A 238 27.12 -15.68 -2.67
N ILE A 239 26.65 -15.02 -3.74
CA ILE A 239 26.33 -13.58 -3.74
C ILE A 239 25.09 -13.31 -2.88
N ASP A 240 24.04 -14.16 -2.94
CA ASP A 240 22.83 -14.00 -2.15
C ASP A 240 23.12 -14.22 -0.65
N ARG A 241 23.85 -15.28 -0.30
CA ARG A 241 24.35 -15.49 1.08
C ARG A 241 25.21 -14.31 1.54
N GLN A 242 26.15 -13.82 0.70
CA GLN A 242 26.96 -12.65 1.03
C GLN A 242 26.16 -11.37 1.20
N SER A 243 25.04 -11.22 0.50
CA SER A 243 24.12 -10.09 0.67
C SER A 243 23.32 -10.21 1.96
N ALA A 244 22.83 -11.40 2.28
CA ALA A 244 22.16 -11.70 3.53
C ALA A 244 23.11 -11.54 4.73
N ASP A 245 24.33 -12.05 4.65
CA ASP A 245 25.39 -11.89 5.67
C ASP A 245 25.73 -10.41 5.90
N ARG A 246 25.91 -9.64 4.79
CA ARG A 246 26.13 -8.19 4.86
C ARG A 246 24.96 -7.44 5.48
N ASN A 247 23.73 -7.84 5.15
CA ASN A 247 22.53 -7.28 5.76
C ASN A 247 22.46 -7.60 7.25
N SER A 248 22.77 -8.84 7.63
CA SER A 248 22.88 -9.26 9.02
C SER A 248 23.93 -8.45 9.79
N ASP A 249 25.12 -8.28 9.22
CA ASP A 249 26.17 -7.42 9.80
C ASP A 249 25.74 -5.94 9.86
N THR A 250 25.09 -5.45 8.82
CA THR A 250 24.59 -4.08 8.77
C THR A 250 23.52 -3.86 9.84
N ILE A 251 22.57 -4.80 10.00
CA ILE A 251 21.50 -4.71 11.00
C ILE A 251 22.07 -4.83 12.41
N ARG A 252 23.09 -5.69 12.64
CA ARG A 252 23.77 -5.74 13.95
C ARG A 252 24.44 -4.43 14.31
N ARG A 253 25.06 -3.75 13.33
CA ARG A 253 25.74 -2.45 13.53
C ARG A 253 24.78 -1.26 13.51
N ARG A 254 23.69 -1.35 12.74
CA ARG A 254 22.69 -0.30 12.51
C ARG A 254 21.28 -0.89 12.51
N PRO A 255 20.77 -1.32 13.66
CA PRO A 255 19.43 -1.91 13.77
C PRO A 255 18.31 -0.94 13.37
N GLU A 256 18.58 0.37 13.39
CA GLU A 256 17.66 1.43 12.95
C GLU A 256 17.25 1.33 11.48
N GLU A 257 18.00 0.66 10.63
CA GLU A 257 17.65 0.49 9.21
C GLU A 257 16.37 -0.35 9.02
N ILE A 258 16.20 -1.41 9.80
CA ILE A 258 14.95 -2.20 9.81
C ILE A 258 13.79 -1.37 10.38
N LEU A 259 14.06 -0.57 11.40
CA LEU A 259 13.05 0.30 12.00
C LEU A 259 12.57 1.38 10.99
N ARG A 260 13.46 1.92 10.16
CA ARG A 260 13.10 2.84 9.07
C ARG A 260 12.20 2.19 8.03
N LEU A 261 12.50 0.94 7.64
CA LEU A 261 11.62 0.18 6.74
C LEU A 261 10.20 0.04 7.33
N LEU A 262 10.10 -0.33 8.60
CA LEU A 262 8.81 -0.46 9.27
C LEU A 262 8.05 0.86 9.35
N THR A 263 8.75 1.95 9.66
CA THR A 263 8.10 3.26 9.82
C THR A 263 7.71 3.96 8.52
N ASN A 264 8.04 3.40 7.36
CA ASN A 264 7.44 3.83 6.08
C ASN A 264 5.97 3.38 5.95
N GLU A 265 5.61 2.27 6.59
CA GLU A 265 4.28 1.66 6.49
C GLU A 265 3.43 1.83 7.76
N LYS A 266 4.06 1.78 8.94
CA LYS A 266 3.40 1.80 10.24
C LYS A 266 4.11 2.77 11.20
N SER A 267 3.39 3.72 11.78
CA SER A 267 3.92 4.55 12.87
C SER A 267 4.10 3.74 14.15
N VAL A 268 3.22 2.80 14.40
CA VAL A 268 3.22 1.90 15.55
C VAL A 268 3.24 0.45 15.05
N PHE A 269 4.08 -0.37 15.65
CA PHE A 269 4.27 -1.77 15.25
C PHE A 269 4.54 -2.66 16.47
N SER A 270 4.36 -3.96 16.28
CA SER A 270 4.60 -4.98 17.30
C SER A 270 5.97 -5.67 17.12
N ARG A 271 6.38 -6.46 18.11
CA ARG A 271 7.54 -7.37 18.01
C ARG A 271 7.40 -8.32 16.81
N TYR A 272 6.17 -8.73 16.50
CA TYR A 272 5.88 -9.60 15.37
C TYR A 272 6.14 -8.92 14.03
N ASP A 273 5.85 -7.62 13.92
CA ASP A 273 6.16 -6.85 12.72
C ASP A 273 7.68 -6.72 12.51
N ILE A 274 8.45 -6.51 13.60
CA ILE A 274 9.93 -6.50 13.55
C ILE A 274 10.46 -7.85 13.09
N ALA A 275 10.00 -8.95 13.70
CA ALA A 275 10.42 -10.30 13.33
C ALA A 275 10.10 -10.60 11.86
N ARG A 276 8.93 -10.19 11.38
CA ARG A 276 8.52 -10.35 9.98
C ARG A 276 9.40 -9.54 9.02
N ALA A 277 9.76 -8.30 9.38
CA ALA A 277 10.65 -7.48 8.57
C ALA A 277 12.06 -8.08 8.48
N LEU A 278 12.61 -8.52 9.60
CA LEU A 278 13.89 -9.21 9.67
C LEU A 278 13.91 -10.48 8.81
N HIS A 279 12.89 -11.34 8.96
CA HIS A 279 12.80 -12.61 8.23
C HIS A 279 12.79 -12.46 6.69
N ARG A 280 12.53 -11.27 6.20
CA ARG A 280 12.59 -10.94 4.78
C ARG A 280 13.92 -10.38 4.33
N THR A 281 14.69 -9.85 5.25
CA THR A 281 15.96 -9.15 4.97
C THR A 281 17.15 -10.04 5.24
N ILE A 282 17.00 -10.97 6.18
CA ILE A 282 18.01 -11.93 6.62
C ILE A 282 17.52 -13.32 6.26
N ASN A 283 18.25 -14.02 5.39
CA ASN A 283 17.93 -15.39 4.97
C ASN A 283 18.76 -16.39 5.75
N ASP A 284 18.72 -16.35 7.10
CA ASP A 284 19.73 -16.92 7.96
C ASP A 284 19.24 -18.07 8.84
N ASP A 285 20.26 -18.72 9.42
CA ASP A 285 20.08 -19.66 10.51
C ASP A 285 19.37 -19.00 11.70
N PRO A 286 18.74 -19.80 12.57
CA PRO A 286 18.00 -19.29 13.71
C PRO A 286 18.82 -18.41 14.68
N GLN A 287 20.14 -18.67 14.80
CA GLN A 287 20.99 -17.93 15.72
C GLN A 287 21.28 -16.50 15.22
N THR A 288 21.60 -16.35 13.93
CA THR A 288 21.83 -15.05 13.31
C THR A 288 20.55 -14.19 13.33
N PHE A 289 19.39 -14.82 13.10
CA PHE A 289 18.09 -14.15 13.22
C PHE A 289 17.85 -13.65 14.66
N GLN A 290 18.09 -14.49 15.68
CA GLN A 290 17.92 -14.11 17.08
C GLN A 290 18.84 -12.95 17.46
N ASN A 291 20.11 -12.99 17.04
CA ASN A 291 21.06 -11.93 17.30
C ASN A 291 20.64 -10.59 16.66
N ALA A 292 20.17 -10.63 15.41
CA ALA A 292 19.66 -9.46 14.72
C ALA A 292 18.38 -8.91 15.38
N PHE A 293 17.46 -9.80 15.77
CA PHE A 293 16.25 -9.41 16.49
C PHE A 293 16.57 -8.75 17.83
N ALA A 294 17.49 -9.35 18.61
CA ALA A 294 17.94 -8.78 19.88
C ALA A 294 18.61 -7.40 19.69
N ALA A 295 19.44 -7.24 18.65
CA ALA A 295 20.06 -5.95 18.31
C ALA A 295 19.03 -4.87 17.97
N VAL A 296 17.96 -5.22 17.21
CA VAL A 296 16.87 -4.29 16.90
C VAL A 296 16.10 -3.92 18.17
N MET A 297 15.80 -4.90 19.02
CA MET A 297 15.09 -4.66 20.28
C MET A 297 15.89 -3.82 21.28
N ALA A 298 17.23 -3.92 21.25
CA ALA A 298 18.15 -3.11 22.06
C ALA A 298 18.51 -1.76 21.43
N SER A 299 17.99 -1.45 20.24
CA SER A 299 18.34 -0.21 19.52
C SER A 299 17.83 1.02 20.26
N LYS A 300 18.72 2.03 20.45
CA LYS A 300 18.36 3.36 20.99
C LYS A 300 17.34 4.11 20.12
N ALA A 301 17.16 3.71 18.86
CA ALA A 301 16.16 4.29 17.98
C ALA A 301 14.76 3.71 18.22
N LEU A 302 14.64 2.57 18.90
CA LEU A 302 13.37 1.95 19.25
C LEU A 302 12.80 2.58 20.52
N VAL A 303 11.51 2.88 20.49
CA VAL A 303 10.75 3.38 21.64
C VAL A 303 9.62 2.42 21.94
N GLU A 304 9.52 1.96 23.16
CA GLU A 304 8.37 1.22 23.65
C GLU A 304 7.28 2.21 24.04
N LEU A 305 6.14 2.15 23.36
CA LEU A 305 5.00 3.02 23.59
C LEU A 305 4.03 2.43 24.62
N ARG A 306 3.93 1.11 24.66
CA ARG A 306 3.11 0.36 25.61
C ARG A 306 3.78 -0.98 25.89
N PRO A 307 4.03 -1.32 27.17
CA PRO A 307 4.56 -2.61 27.55
C PRO A 307 3.55 -3.76 27.34
N GLU A 308 4.04 -4.96 27.29
CA GLU A 308 3.20 -6.17 27.28
C GLU A 308 2.44 -6.27 28.61
N SER A 309 1.12 -6.35 28.56
CA SER A 309 0.29 -6.54 29.76
C SER A 309 -0.36 -7.92 29.75
N THR A 310 -0.16 -8.68 30.80
CA THR A 310 -0.85 -9.96 31.05
C THR A 310 -2.25 -9.69 31.59
N GLY A 311 -3.18 -9.35 30.72
CA GLY A 311 -4.59 -9.20 31.08
C GLY A 311 -5.28 -10.56 31.21
N LEU A 312 -6.20 -10.68 32.15
CA LEU A 312 -6.99 -11.90 32.48
C LEU A 312 -7.83 -12.48 31.30
N ARG A 313 -7.75 -11.92 30.10
CA ARG A 313 -8.46 -12.37 28.88
C ARG A 313 -7.61 -12.41 27.59
N GLY A 314 -6.32 -12.55 27.68
CA GLY A 314 -5.45 -13.11 26.61
C GLY A 314 -5.35 -12.41 25.25
N ARG A 315 -5.87 -11.21 25.00
CA ARG A 315 -5.76 -10.53 23.69
C ARG A 315 -5.41 -9.03 23.69
N ASP A 316 -5.44 -8.34 24.82
CA ASP A 316 -5.33 -6.86 24.84
C ASP A 316 -3.98 -6.31 25.31
N GLY A 317 -2.93 -7.13 25.39
CA GLY A 317 -1.67 -6.80 26.04
C GLY A 317 -0.41 -6.83 25.20
N GLU A 318 -0.49 -6.92 23.86
CA GLU A 318 0.72 -6.95 23.03
C GLU A 318 1.49 -5.63 23.13
N ALA A 319 2.81 -5.72 23.37
CA ALA A 319 3.68 -4.54 23.39
C ALA A 319 3.66 -3.78 22.07
N ARG A 320 3.66 -2.45 22.12
CA ARG A 320 3.66 -1.55 20.98
C ARG A 320 4.92 -0.70 20.96
N TYR A 321 5.49 -0.59 19.79
CA TYR A 321 6.76 0.09 19.56
C TYR A 321 6.64 1.12 18.43
N SER A 322 7.54 2.09 18.45
CA SER A 322 7.78 3.04 17.37
C SER A 322 9.27 3.37 17.30
N THR A 323 9.62 4.42 16.55
CA THR A 323 10.97 4.97 16.52
C THR A 323 11.00 6.38 17.11
N VAL A 324 12.15 6.77 17.68
CA VAL A 324 12.40 8.14 18.15
C VAL A 324 12.09 9.15 17.04
N GLU A 325 12.48 8.84 15.80
CA GLU A 325 12.21 9.69 14.63
C GLU A 325 10.71 9.87 14.38
N MET A 326 9.91 8.78 14.41
CA MET A 326 8.48 8.87 14.15
C MET A 326 7.74 9.62 15.27
N VAL A 327 8.11 9.36 16.53
CA VAL A 327 7.60 10.10 17.69
C VAL A 327 7.91 11.61 17.55
N ALA A 328 9.12 11.96 17.12
CA ALA A 328 9.52 13.35 16.90
C ALA A 328 8.74 14.00 15.75
N ILE A 329 8.55 13.30 14.62
CA ILE A 329 7.78 13.81 13.47
C ILE A 329 6.32 14.08 13.87
N GLU A 330 5.65 13.12 14.48
CA GLU A 330 4.23 13.26 14.86
C GLU A 330 4.06 14.27 16.00
N GLY A 331 4.96 14.28 16.98
CA GLY A 331 4.98 15.28 18.06
C GLY A 331 5.21 16.72 17.56
N ALA A 332 6.21 16.92 16.68
CA ALA A 332 6.47 18.23 16.07
C ALA A 332 5.31 18.71 15.20
N MET A 333 4.66 17.81 14.47
CA MET A 333 3.48 18.10 13.67
C MET A 333 2.31 18.56 14.55
N ALA A 334 2.00 17.84 15.63
CA ALA A 334 0.95 18.21 16.58
C ALA A 334 1.24 19.55 17.27
N THR A 335 2.47 19.75 17.73
CA THR A 335 2.90 21.02 18.33
C THR A 335 2.78 22.17 17.33
N SER A 336 3.17 21.96 16.06
CA SER A 336 3.02 22.97 15.01
C SER A 336 1.56 23.30 14.74
N ALA A 337 0.67 22.30 14.72
CA ALA A 337 -0.76 22.52 14.53
C ALA A 337 -1.38 23.32 15.69
N VAL A 338 -1.03 23.01 16.95
CA VAL A 338 -1.46 23.77 18.12
C VAL A 338 -0.95 25.23 18.05
N ALA A 339 0.32 25.43 17.69
CA ALA A 339 0.87 26.78 17.52
C ALA A 339 0.20 27.57 16.38
N MET A 340 -0.22 26.89 15.29
CA MET A 340 -0.99 27.52 14.21
C MET A 340 -2.41 27.91 14.68
N LYS A 341 -3.04 27.11 15.55
CA LYS A 341 -4.37 27.42 16.11
C LYS A 341 -4.33 28.72 16.95
N THR A 342 -3.27 28.96 17.71
CA THR A 342 -3.15 30.15 18.57
C THR A 342 -2.91 31.45 17.80
N ARG A 343 -2.45 31.39 16.53
CA ARG A 343 -2.28 32.55 15.67
C ARG A 343 -3.64 33.02 15.14
N GLN A 344 -4.02 34.28 15.45
CA GLN A 344 -5.36 34.83 15.22
C GLN A 344 -5.39 35.90 14.11
N ASN A 345 -4.68 35.69 12.99
CA ASN A 345 -4.50 36.71 11.94
C ASN A 345 -5.13 36.33 10.57
N HIS A 346 -5.94 35.27 10.50
CA HIS A 346 -6.55 34.81 9.27
C HIS A 346 -8.08 34.96 9.20
N GLY A 347 -8.65 35.75 10.11
CA GLY A 347 -10.10 35.95 10.15
C GLY A 347 -10.67 36.64 8.90
N VAL A 348 -11.84 36.21 8.48
CA VAL A 348 -12.65 36.83 7.42
C VAL A 348 -13.71 37.70 8.05
N PHE A 349 -13.95 38.89 7.51
CA PHE A 349 -15.02 39.75 8.01
C PHE A 349 -16.39 39.06 7.90
N LYS A 350 -17.20 39.19 8.96
CA LYS A 350 -18.52 38.55 9.03
C LYS A 350 -19.40 38.87 7.81
N ARG A 351 -19.37 40.09 7.31
CA ARG A 351 -20.13 40.49 6.09
C ARG A 351 -19.81 39.64 4.87
N HIS A 352 -18.53 39.21 4.68
CA HIS A 352 -18.15 38.34 3.55
C HIS A 352 -18.60 36.91 3.76
N VAL A 353 -18.56 36.44 5.01
CA VAL A 353 -19.07 35.12 5.39
C VAL A 353 -20.59 35.05 5.21
N ASP A 354 -21.33 36.02 5.72
CA ASP A 354 -22.78 36.05 5.60
C ASP A 354 -23.23 36.17 4.13
N ALA A 355 -22.54 37.00 3.33
CA ALA A 355 -22.83 37.13 1.90
C ALA A 355 -22.59 35.79 1.17
N ALA A 356 -21.46 35.11 1.41
CA ALA A 356 -21.15 33.82 0.79
C ALA A 356 -22.13 32.71 1.19
N ILE A 357 -22.58 32.68 2.44
CA ILE A 357 -23.62 31.77 2.92
C ILE A 357 -24.96 32.04 2.18
N ALA A 358 -25.37 33.32 2.06
CA ALA A 358 -26.59 33.70 1.36
C ALA A 358 -26.56 33.37 -0.14
N ASP A 359 -25.38 33.55 -0.78
CA ASP A 359 -25.19 33.21 -2.20
C ASP A 359 -25.25 31.69 -2.42
N GLN A 360 -24.65 30.93 -1.53
CA GLN A 360 -24.72 29.46 -1.59
C GLN A 360 -26.16 28.95 -1.36
N ASP A 361 -26.89 29.53 -0.44
CA ASP A 361 -28.29 29.19 -0.21
C ASP A 361 -29.14 29.46 -1.48
N ARG A 362 -28.95 30.61 -2.14
CA ARG A 362 -29.62 30.92 -3.42
C ARG A 362 -29.26 29.91 -4.51
N SER A 363 -28.01 29.52 -4.58
CA SER A 363 -27.54 28.54 -5.55
C SER A 363 -28.18 27.15 -5.30
N ILE A 364 -28.30 26.74 -4.06
CA ILE A 364 -28.98 25.49 -3.67
C ILE A 364 -30.47 25.55 -4.01
N GLN A 365 -31.17 26.66 -3.66
CA GLN A 365 -32.57 26.86 -3.92
C GLN A 365 -32.90 26.88 -5.43
N ALA A 366 -32.03 27.45 -6.26
CA ALA A 366 -32.18 27.49 -7.72
C ALA A 366 -32.18 26.11 -8.39
N VAL A 367 -31.54 25.12 -7.77
CA VAL A 367 -31.40 23.74 -8.31
C VAL A 367 -32.36 22.78 -7.60
N SER A 368 -32.92 23.15 -6.44
CA SER A 368 -33.75 22.28 -5.60
C SER A 368 -35.23 22.45 -5.97
N ALA A 369 -36.00 21.34 -5.93
CA ALA A 369 -37.43 21.34 -6.09
C ALA A 369 -38.17 21.98 -4.87
N SER A 370 -37.46 22.24 -3.76
CA SER A 370 -38.03 22.84 -2.52
C SER A 370 -37.35 24.16 -2.17
N PRO A 371 -38.10 25.27 -2.14
CA PRO A 371 -37.55 26.61 -1.80
C PRO A 371 -37.03 26.72 -0.36
N ALA A 372 -37.35 25.76 0.51
CA ALA A 372 -36.90 25.74 1.92
C ALA A 372 -35.51 25.09 2.11
N GLN A 373 -34.90 24.51 1.05
CA GLN A 373 -33.58 23.89 1.17
C GLN A 373 -32.45 24.95 1.07
N GLY A 374 -31.50 24.83 1.97
CA GLY A 374 -30.28 25.65 2.03
C GLY A 374 -29.16 24.88 2.74
N LEU A 375 -28.10 25.59 3.10
CA LEU A 375 -27.05 25.06 3.96
C LEU A 375 -27.63 24.62 5.33
N SER A 376 -27.14 23.49 5.86
CA SER A 376 -27.49 23.04 7.21
C SER A 376 -26.86 23.94 8.28
N ALA A 377 -27.36 23.82 9.52
CA ALA A 377 -26.74 24.51 10.65
C ALA A 377 -25.27 24.10 10.85
N GLU A 378 -24.96 22.80 10.70
CA GLU A 378 -23.58 22.28 10.77
C GLU A 378 -22.70 22.85 9.66
N GLN A 379 -23.22 22.94 8.42
CA GLN A 379 -22.46 23.54 7.31
C GLN A 379 -22.19 25.02 7.53
N ARG A 380 -23.14 25.79 8.04
CA ARG A 380 -22.93 27.22 8.42
C ARG A 380 -21.88 27.35 9.51
N GLN A 381 -22.00 26.56 10.57
CA GLN A 381 -21.01 26.52 11.64
C GLN A 381 -19.60 26.13 11.14
N ALA A 382 -19.51 25.17 10.23
CA ALA A 382 -18.25 24.77 9.63
C ALA A 382 -17.66 25.88 8.74
N ILE A 383 -18.45 26.64 7.99
CA ILE A 383 -18.01 27.83 7.23
C ILE A 383 -17.46 28.87 8.18
N GLU A 384 -18.15 29.19 9.26
CA GLU A 384 -17.69 30.14 10.28
C GLU A 384 -16.38 29.66 10.95
N HIS A 385 -16.27 28.33 11.23
CA HIS A 385 -15.08 27.73 11.81
C HIS A 385 -13.87 27.88 10.87
N VAL A 386 -13.98 27.52 9.58
CA VAL A 386 -12.84 27.55 8.65
C VAL A 386 -12.47 28.99 8.24
N THR A 387 -13.42 29.92 8.24
CA THR A 387 -13.17 31.36 7.98
C THR A 387 -12.76 32.13 9.23
N GLY A 388 -12.73 31.45 10.40
CA GLY A 388 -12.26 32.00 11.67
C GLY A 388 -10.79 32.44 11.65
N PRO A 389 -10.32 33.13 12.71
CA PRO A 389 -9.00 33.80 12.71
C PRO A 389 -7.79 32.85 12.81
N GLY A 390 -7.96 31.59 13.24
CA GLY A 390 -6.87 30.65 13.41
C GLY A 390 -6.13 30.34 12.11
N GLN A 391 -4.81 30.11 12.16
CA GLN A 391 -3.99 29.75 11.01
C GLN A 391 -4.27 28.31 10.54
N ILE A 392 -4.83 27.45 11.39
CA ILE A 392 -5.28 26.09 11.03
C ILE A 392 -6.76 25.90 11.41
N ALA A 393 -7.52 25.20 10.57
CA ALA A 393 -8.86 24.74 10.88
C ALA A 393 -9.05 23.32 10.34
N VAL A 394 -9.83 22.50 11.05
CA VAL A 394 -10.08 21.10 10.69
C VAL A 394 -11.59 20.87 10.61
N VAL A 395 -12.03 20.15 9.57
CA VAL A 395 -13.41 19.73 9.39
C VAL A 395 -13.45 18.23 9.21
N ILE A 396 -14.15 17.54 10.09
CA ILE A 396 -14.50 16.12 9.94
C ILE A 396 -15.92 16.06 9.37
N GLY A 397 -16.07 15.45 8.20
CA GLY A 397 -17.38 15.34 7.59
C GLY A 397 -17.66 13.94 7.09
N PHE A 398 -18.81 13.38 7.50
CA PHE A 398 -19.23 12.05 7.08
C PHE A 398 -19.46 11.96 5.56
N ALA A 399 -19.53 10.74 5.02
CA ALA A 399 -19.84 10.51 3.62
C ALA A 399 -21.20 11.12 3.26
N GLY A 400 -21.22 12.06 2.33
CA GLY A 400 -22.45 12.71 1.89
C GLY A 400 -22.96 13.87 2.76
N ALA A 401 -22.15 14.35 3.72
CA ALA A 401 -22.52 15.52 4.56
C ALA A 401 -22.31 16.89 3.89
N GLY A 402 -21.94 16.93 2.61
CA GLY A 402 -21.85 18.18 1.85
C GLY A 402 -20.59 19.02 2.11
N LYS A 403 -19.45 18.39 2.39
CA LYS A 403 -18.13 19.03 2.56
C LYS A 403 -17.78 20.01 1.44
N SER A 404 -17.98 19.61 0.20
CA SER A 404 -17.65 20.43 -0.97
C SER A 404 -18.55 21.67 -1.10
N THR A 405 -19.83 21.55 -0.74
CA THR A 405 -20.77 22.69 -0.73
C THR A 405 -20.36 23.74 0.32
N MET A 406 -19.92 23.28 1.49
CA MET A 406 -19.37 24.13 2.55
C MET A 406 -18.10 24.84 2.07
N LEU A 407 -17.17 24.10 1.39
CA LEU A 407 -15.92 24.68 0.87
C LEU A 407 -16.19 25.70 -0.26
N ALA A 408 -17.23 25.55 -1.07
CA ALA A 408 -17.60 26.52 -2.10
C ALA A 408 -17.97 27.89 -1.47
N ALA A 409 -18.77 27.89 -0.43
CA ALA A 409 -19.11 29.12 0.30
C ALA A 409 -17.88 29.70 1.03
N ALA A 410 -17.08 28.84 1.70
CA ALA A 410 -15.87 29.30 2.37
C ALA A 410 -14.86 29.93 1.38
N ARG A 411 -14.69 29.36 0.16
CA ARG A 411 -13.87 29.93 -0.92
C ARG A 411 -14.32 31.34 -1.26
N GLN A 412 -15.63 31.55 -1.53
CA GLN A 412 -16.16 32.89 -1.84
C GLN A 412 -15.87 33.91 -0.74
N ALA A 413 -16.02 33.50 0.53
CA ALA A 413 -15.73 34.35 1.68
C ALA A 413 -14.24 34.71 1.75
N TRP A 414 -13.33 33.77 1.54
CA TRP A 414 -11.87 34.02 1.53
C TRP A 414 -11.45 34.92 0.36
N GLU A 415 -11.96 34.67 -0.85
CA GLU A 415 -11.67 35.47 -2.05
C GLU A 415 -12.18 36.91 -1.89
N ALA A 416 -13.39 37.09 -1.32
CA ALA A 416 -13.94 38.41 -1.00
C ALA A 416 -13.10 39.18 0.05
N GLN A 417 -12.37 38.47 0.94
CA GLN A 417 -11.40 39.04 1.87
C GLN A 417 -10.04 39.35 1.23
N GLY A 418 -9.79 38.88 -0.02
CA GLY A 418 -8.52 39.06 -0.75
C GLY A 418 -7.51 37.93 -0.54
N TYR A 419 -7.92 36.75 -0.07
CA TYR A 419 -7.09 35.54 -0.04
C TYR A 419 -7.10 34.86 -1.41
N ARG A 420 -5.99 34.17 -1.70
CA ARG A 420 -5.91 33.18 -2.79
C ARG A 420 -6.11 31.79 -2.22
N VAL A 421 -7.00 31.00 -2.80
CA VAL A 421 -7.35 29.68 -2.29
C VAL A 421 -6.75 28.59 -3.19
N HIS A 422 -6.03 27.66 -2.57
CA HIS A 422 -5.37 26.55 -3.24
C HIS A 422 -5.87 25.23 -2.66
N GLY A 423 -6.18 24.28 -3.54
CA GLY A 423 -6.64 22.96 -3.17
C GLY A 423 -5.58 21.88 -3.37
N ALA A 424 -5.61 20.87 -2.53
CA ALA A 424 -4.77 19.68 -2.64
C ALA A 424 -5.54 18.44 -2.20
N ALA A 425 -5.25 17.30 -2.85
CA ALA A 425 -5.70 15.98 -2.41
C ALA A 425 -4.66 14.92 -2.76
N LEU A 426 -4.76 13.73 -2.15
CA LEU A 426 -3.81 12.65 -2.39
C LEU A 426 -3.89 12.12 -3.83
N ALA A 427 -5.10 11.97 -4.37
CA ALA A 427 -5.37 11.42 -5.71
C ALA A 427 -5.83 12.50 -6.68
N GLY A 428 -5.51 12.34 -7.98
CA GLY A 428 -5.92 13.27 -9.04
C GLY A 428 -7.43 13.44 -9.15
N LYS A 429 -8.19 12.34 -9.03
CA LYS A 429 -9.66 12.36 -9.05
C LYS A 429 -10.25 13.16 -7.86
N ALA A 430 -9.66 13.01 -6.67
CA ALA A 430 -10.09 13.76 -5.50
C ALA A 430 -9.80 15.26 -5.65
N ALA A 431 -8.62 15.63 -6.16
CA ALA A 431 -8.27 17.02 -6.44
C ALA A 431 -9.23 17.67 -7.47
N GLU A 432 -9.57 16.92 -8.53
CA GLU A 432 -10.56 17.39 -9.51
C GLU A 432 -11.97 17.51 -8.91
N GLY A 433 -12.38 16.51 -8.14
CA GLY A 433 -13.67 16.54 -7.45
C GLY A 433 -13.79 17.76 -6.54
N LEU A 434 -12.71 18.11 -5.85
CA LEU A 434 -12.62 19.33 -5.05
C LEU A 434 -12.76 20.58 -5.94
N GLU A 435 -12.04 20.65 -7.05
CA GLU A 435 -12.11 21.79 -7.99
C GLU A 435 -13.49 21.95 -8.61
N GLN A 436 -14.06 20.86 -9.13
CA GLN A 436 -15.40 20.91 -9.79
C GLN A 436 -16.52 21.25 -8.81
N SER A 437 -16.45 20.78 -7.56
CA SER A 437 -17.53 20.93 -6.61
C SER A 437 -17.44 22.19 -5.74
N SER A 438 -16.23 22.72 -5.50
CA SER A 438 -16.01 23.92 -4.69
C SER A 438 -15.50 25.12 -5.48
N GLY A 439 -15.01 24.90 -6.72
CA GLY A 439 -14.35 25.93 -7.53
C GLY A 439 -12.92 26.28 -7.06
N ILE A 440 -12.37 25.53 -6.08
CA ILE A 440 -10.99 25.73 -5.60
C ILE A 440 -10.01 25.07 -6.58
N SER A 441 -9.13 25.86 -7.20
CA SER A 441 -8.09 25.32 -8.09
C SER A 441 -7.21 24.32 -7.36
N SER A 442 -7.20 23.07 -7.81
CA SER A 442 -6.71 21.93 -7.04
C SER A 442 -5.71 21.05 -7.79
N ARG A 443 -4.70 20.55 -7.08
CA ARG A 443 -3.67 19.63 -7.58
C ARG A 443 -3.41 18.51 -6.57
N THR A 444 -2.70 17.45 -7.01
CA THR A 444 -2.26 16.41 -6.05
C THR A 444 -1.18 16.95 -5.10
N LEU A 445 -1.12 16.38 -3.89
CA LEU A 445 -0.06 16.68 -2.92
C LEU A 445 1.34 16.49 -3.54
N ALA A 446 1.56 15.40 -4.29
CA ALA A 446 2.82 15.15 -4.99
C ALA A 446 3.18 16.27 -6.00
N SER A 447 2.18 16.81 -6.73
CA SER A 447 2.38 17.93 -7.65
C SER A 447 2.80 19.22 -6.91
N TRP A 448 2.25 19.45 -5.71
CA TRP A 448 2.65 20.57 -4.87
C TRP A 448 4.08 20.41 -4.36
N GLU A 449 4.46 19.23 -3.83
CA GLU A 449 5.82 18.93 -3.38
C GLU A 449 6.84 19.14 -4.50
N TYR A 450 6.56 18.62 -5.70
CA TYR A 450 7.42 18.84 -6.87
C TYR A 450 7.58 20.33 -7.24
N SER A 451 6.47 21.10 -7.20
CA SER A 451 6.53 22.53 -7.48
C SER A 451 7.37 23.27 -6.45
N TRP A 452 7.27 22.92 -5.18
CA TRP A 452 8.07 23.54 -4.10
C TRP A 452 9.54 23.16 -4.14
N GLN A 453 9.87 21.93 -4.53
CA GLN A 453 11.27 21.52 -4.77
C GLN A 453 11.92 22.31 -5.93
N ALA A 454 11.13 22.65 -6.93
CA ALA A 454 11.55 23.51 -8.06
C ALA A 454 11.43 25.00 -7.76
N ASP A 455 11.25 25.38 -6.51
CA ASP A 455 11.06 26.75 -6.03
C ASP A 455 9.92 27.53 -6.71
N ARG A 456 8.88 26.82 -7.13
CA ARG A 456 7.67 27.35 -7.78
C ARG A 456 6.49 27.33 -6.81
N SER A 457 5.46 28.12 -7.09
CA SER A 457 4.21 28.17 -6.33
C SER A 457 4.42 28.44 -4.84
N ARG A 458 5.28 29.40 -4.46
CA ARG A 458 5.53 29.81 -3.09
C ARG A 458 4.24 30.31 -2.43
N LEU A 459 3.95 29.82 -1.23
CA LEU A 459 2.85 30.31 -0.41
C LEU A 459 3.29 31.53 0.42
N ASN A 460 2.32 32.36 0.80
CA ASN A 460 2.50 33.49 1.71
C ASN A 460 1.26 33.68 2.63
N ALA A 461 1.28 34.66 3.49
CA ALA A 461 0.24 34.93 4.48
C ALA A 461 -1.17 35.25 3.89
N ARG A 462 -1.27 35.54 2.59
CA ARG A 462 -2.55 35.74 1.87
C ARG A 462 -3.04 34.50 1.14
N ASP A 463 -2.45 33.35 1.43
CA ASP A 463 -2.88 32.09 0.83
C ASP A 463 -3.64 31.25 1.85
N VAL A 464 -4.72 30.61 1.38
CA VAL A 464 -5.43 29.55 2.07
C VAL A 464 -5.15 28.24 1.36
N PHE A 465 -4.62 27.26 2.08
CA PHE A 465 -4.27 25.95 1.55
C PHE A 465 -5.22 24.90 2.11
N VAL A 466 -6.06 24.33 1.24
CA VAL A 466 -7.08 23.34 1.59
C VAL A 466 -6.57 21.94 1.21
N ILE A 467 -6.53 21.02 2.15
CA ILE A 467 -6.27 19.59 1.89
C ILE A 467 -7.58 18.84 2.09
N ASP A 468 -8.11 18.26 1.01
CA ASP A 468 -9.28 17.38 1.06
C ASP A 468 -8.86 15.90 1.12
N GLU A 469 -9.76 15.05 1.62
CA GLU A 469 -9.50 13.64 1.93
C GLU A 469 -8.26 13.45 2.86
N GLY A 470 -8.12 14.36 3.83
CA GLY A 470 -6.98 14.40 4.75
C GLY A 470 -6.75 13.12 5.55
N GLY A 471 -7.81 12.31 5.78
CA GLY A 471 -7.73 11.01 6.44
C GLY A 471 -6.84 9.97 5.72
N MET A 472 -6.59 10.16 4.42
CA MET A 472 -5.75 9.27 3.61
C MET A 472 -4.26 9.66 3.57
N VAL A 473 -3.88 10.79 4.17
CA VAL A 473 -2.49 11.31 4.13
C VAL A 473 -1.69 10.75 5.29
N GLY A 474 -0.52 10.16 5.02
CA GLY A 474 0.36 9.61 6.06
C GLY A 474 1.14 10.68 6.83
N SER A 475 1.63 10.32 8.03
CA SER A 475 2.26 11.24 8.98
C SER A 475 3.46 12.01 8.42
N ARG A 476 4.38 11.31 7.72
CA ARG A 476 5.56 11.99 7.12
C ARG A 476 5.17 13.04 6.08
N GLN A 477 4.15 12.74 5.26
CA GLN A 477 3.70 13.67 4.23
C GLN A 477 2.95 14.85 4.84
N LEU A 478 1.97 14.60 5.72
CA LEU A 478 1.20 15.67 6.32
C LEU A 478 2.07 16.61 7.18
N ALA A 479 3.06 16.06 7.90
CA ALA A 479 4.02 16.86 8.67
C ALA A 479 4.79 17.89 7.78
N ARG A 480 5.22 17.47 6.56
CA ARG A 480 5.88 18.38 5.62
C ARG A 480 4.95 19.51 5.16
N PHE A 481 3.68 19.21 4.89
CA PHE A 481 2.70 20.22 4.49
C PHE A 481 2.37 21.19 5.64
N VAL A 482 2.15 20.68 6.85
CA VAL A 482 1.91 21.50 8.04
C VAL A 482 3.08 22.48 8.26
N ASP A 483 4.32 21.98 8.22
CA ASP A 483 5.51 22.83 8.42
C ASP A 483 5.66 23.86 7.29
N LYS A 484 5.48 23.48 6.02
CA LYS A 484 5.59 24.38 4.86
C LYS A 484 4.56 25.51 4.93
N VAL A 485 3.29 25.19 5.22
CA VAL A 485 2.20 26.18 5.33
C VAL A 485 2.42 27.09 6.55
N ARG A 486 2.83 26.50 7.70
CA ARG A 486 3.17 27.23 8.92
C ARG A 486 4.28 28.27 8.69
N ARG A 487 5.39 27.88 8.02
CA ARG A 487 6.53 28.77 7.71
C ARG A 487 6.16 29.87 6.72
N ALA A 488 5.29 29.57 5.75
CA ALA A 488 4.79 30.56 4.80
C ALA A 488 3.83 31.58 5.45
N GLY A 489 3.37 31.33 6.67
CA GLY A 489 2.35 32.14 7.32
C GLY A 489 0.96 32.00 6.69
N ALA A 490 0.75 31.03 5.78
CA ALA A 490 -0.52 30.78 5.12
C ALA A 490 -1.50 30.07 6.05
N LYS A 491 -2.79 30.13 5.74
CA LYS A 491 -3.83 29.37 6.46
C LYS A 491 -3.90 27.94 5.92
N LEU A 492 -4.00 26.95 6.81
CA LEU A 492 -4.20 25.55 6.49
C LEU A 492 -5.63 25.13 6.85
N VAL A 493 -6.33 24.51 5.92
CA VAL A 493 -7.65 23.91 6.16
C VAL A 493 -7.57 22.43 5.81
N LEU A 494 -7.77 21.57 6.79
CA LEU A 494 -7.81 20.12 6.63
C LEU A 494 -9.25 19.65 6.63
N VAL A 495 -9.66 18.96 5.58
CA VAL A 495 -11.00 18.40 5.43
C VAL A 495 -10.89 16.92 5.15
N GLY A 496 -11.72 16.10 5.77
CA GLY A 496 -11.68 14.66 5.54
C GLY A 496 -12.66 13.89 6.41
N ASP A 497 -12.55 12.58 6.27
CA ASP A 497 -13.27 11.61 7.08
C ASP A 497 -12.28 10.51 7.46
N HIS A 498 -11.87 10.43 8.71
CA HIS A 498 -10.88 9.46 9.17
C HIS A 498 -11.46 8.04 9.34
N GLU A 499 -12.78 7.89 9.23
CA GLU A 499 -13.47 6.59 9.29
C GLU A 499 -13.67 5.97 7.90
N GLN A 500 -13.43 6.72 6.82
CA GLN A 500 -13.36 6.16 5.47
C GLN A 500 -12.05 5.36 5.29
N LEU A 501 -11.47 5.35 4.12
CA LEU A 501 -10.23 4.60 3.88
C LEU A 501 -9.04 5.20 4.65
N GLN A 502 -8.26 4.31 5.26
CA GLN A 502 -7.07 4.68 6.04
C GLN A 502 -5.94 5.20 5.15
N ALA A 503 -5.03 5.97 5.74
CA ALA A 503 -3.82 6.47 5.08
C ALA A 503 -2.99 5.34 4.46
N ILE A 504 -2.45 5.55 3.26
CA ILE A 504 -1.55 4.58 2.61
C ILE A 504 -0.20 4.54 3.35
N GLY A 505 0.33 5.71 3.75
CA GLY A 505 1.55 5.84 4.56
C GLY A 505 1.34 5.53 6.04
N ALA A 506 2.40 5.63 6.83
CA ALA A 506 2.36 5.41 8.27
C ALA A 506 1.47 6.43 9.00
N GLY A 507 0.78 5.99 10.05
CA GLY A 507 0.06 6.82 11.01
C GLY A 507 -1.34 7.26 10.61
N ALA A 508 -1.98 8.02 11.49
CA ALA A 508 -3.29 8.64 11.32
C ALA A 508 -3.24 10.13 11.72
N PRO A 509 -2.42 10.94 11.03
CA PRO A 509 -2.09 12.29 11.46
C PRO A 509 -3.28 13.26 11.39
N PHE A 510 -4.20 13.09 10.45
CA PHE A 510 -5.41 13.91 10.34
C PHE A 510 -6.25 13.82 11.62
N ARG A 511 -6.47 12.59 12.11
CA ARG A 511 -7.20 12.35 13.37
C ARG A 511 -6.47 13.00 14.55
N ALA A 512 -5.16 12.79 14.66
CA ALA A 512 -4.35 13.34 15.75
C ALA A 512 -4.38 14.88 15.76
N ILE A 513 -4.30 15.53 14.59
CA ILE A 513 -4.42 17.00 14.49
C ILE A 513 -5.84 17.44 14.89
N ALA A 514 -6.87 16.78 14.39
CA ALA A 514 -8.26 17.11 14.71
C ALA A 514 -8.53 17.07 16.23
N GLU A 515 -7.99 16.06 16.91
CA GLU A 515 -8.07 15.91 18.36
C GLU A 515 -7.28 17.02 19.10
N ALA A 516 -6.10 17.39 18.58
CA ALA A 516 -5.23 18.39 19.21
C ALA A 516 -5.75 19.82 19.07
N VAL A 517 -6.29 20.18 17.89
CA VAL A 517 -6.71 21.57 17.63
C VAL A 517 -8.22 21.77 17.69
N GLY A 518 -8.99 20.68 17.81
CA GLY A 518 -10.45 20.70 17.67
C GLY A 518 -10.87 20.81 16.20
N HIS A 519 -12.13 20.53 15.95
CA HIS A 519 -12.69 20.48 14.60
C HIS A 519 -14.16 20.91 14.58
N ALA A 520 -14.63 21.30 13.42
CA ALA A 520 -16.06 21.32 13.12
C ALA A 520 -16.49 19.97 12.58
N GLN A 521 -17.68 19.49 12.94
CA GLN A 521 -18.21 18.21 12.47
C GLN A 521 -19.37 18.44 11.52
N LEU A 522 -19.42 17.67 10.44
CA LEU A 522 -20.53 17.57 9.51
C LEU A 522 -21.08 16.14 9.59
N SER A 523 -22.13 15.94 10.36
CA SER A 523 -22.78 14.64 10.59
C SER A 523 -24.12 14.52 9.87
N ASP A 524 -24.72 15.63 9.42
CA ASP A 524 -25.97 15.68 8.68
C ASP A 524 -25.81 15.07 7.28
N VAL A 525 -26.11 13.78 7.17
CA VAL A 525 -26.00 13.02 5.93
C VAL A 525 -27.14 13.40 4.99
N ARG A 526 -26.78 13.97 3.83
CA ARG A 526 -27.74 14.45 2.80
C ARG A 526 -27.80 13.60 1.54
N ARG A 527 -26.93 12.61 1.42
CA ARG A 527 -26.86 11.74 0.24
C ARG A 527 -28.04 10.81 0.16
N GLN A 528 -28.37 10.09 1.22
CA GLN A 528 -29.51 9.19 1.30
C GLN A 528 -30.80 10.00 1.42
N ARG A 529 -31.88 9.47 0.83
CA ARG A 529 -33.21 10.14 0.86
C ARG A 529 -34.04 9.75 2.08
N THR A 530 -33.95 8.49 2.53
CA THR A 530 -34.72 7.98 3.67
C THR A 530 -33.98 8.17 4.99
N ASP A 531 -34.71 8.49 6.05
CA ASP A 531 -34.11 8.84 7.33
C ASP A 531 -33.44 7.67 8.02
N TRP A 532 -33.97 6.44 7.89
CA TRP A 532 -33.29 5.26 8.43
C TRP A 532 -31.97 4.97 7.76
N GLN A 533 -31.83 5.21 6.44
CA GLN A 533 -30.56 5.06 5.72
C GLN A 533 -29.54 6.14 6.11
N LYS A 534 -30.01 7.38 6.36
CA LYS A 534 -29.16 8.43 6.92
C LYS A 534 -28.62 8.01 8.28
N GLN A 535 -29.52 7.48 9.16
CA GLN A 535 -29.11 7.00 10.48
C GLN A 535 -28.12 5.82 10.37
N ALA A 536 -28.38 4.84 9.49
CA ALA A 536 -27.45 3.74 9.26
C ALA A 536 -26.09 4.23 8.75
N SER A 537 -26.05 5.26 7.89
CA SER A 537 -24.80 5.89 7.44
C SER A 537 -24.04 6.57 8.59
N ILE A 538 -24.74 7.21 9.51
CA ILE A 538 -24.19 7.76 10.75
C ILE A 538 -23.67 6.64 11.66
N ASP A 539 -24.37 5.51 11.74
CA ASP A 539 -23.94 4.36 12.54
C ASP A 539 -22.65 3.75 12.00
N PHE A 540 -22.51 3.62 10.68
CA PHE A 540 -21.24 3.20 10.06
C PHE A 540 -20.09 4.17 10.36
N ALA A 541 -20.32 5.47 10.23
CA ALA A 541 -19.33 6.51 10.53
C ALA A 541 -18.95 6.59 12.01
N SER A 542 -19.84 6.16 12.91
CA SER A 542 -19.70 6.24 14.37
C SER A 542 -19.30 4.92 15.03
N HIS A 543 -18.65 4.01 14.31
CA HIS A 543 -18.20 2.68 14.79
C HIS A 543 -19.33 1.72 15.22
N ARG A 544 -20.56 2.05 14.92
CA ARG A 544 -21.73 1.18 15.19
C ARG A 544 -22.10 0.36 13.96
N THR A 545 -21.09 -0.23 13.29
CA THR A 545 -21.28 -1.00 12.05
C THR A 545 -22.34 -2.10 12.18
N ALA A 546 -22.39 -2.77 13.33
CA ALA A 546 -23.42 -3.77 13.61
C ALA A 546 -24.84 -3.19 13.58
N ALA A 547 -25.05 -1.99 14.16
CA ALA A 547 -26.35 -1.32 14.14
C ALA A 547 -26.76 -0.92 12.71
N GLY A 548 -25.81 -0.35 11.94
CA GLY A 548 -26.04 -0.03 10.53
C GLY A 548 -26.42 -1.27 9.71
N LEU A 549 -25.70 -2.38 9.84
CA LEU A 549 -26.02 -3.64 9.15
C LEU A 549 -27.38 -4.20 9.59
N SER A 550 -27.71 -4.16 10.89
CA SER A 550 -29.01 -4.60 11.39
C SER A 550 -30.17 -3.78 10.82
N ALA A 551 -29.98 -2.47 10.61
CA ALA A 551 -30.99 -1.64 9.96
C ALA A 551 -31.25 -2.09 8.51
N TYR A 552 -30.17 -2.37 7.73
CA TYR A 552 -30.30 -2.90 6.37
C TYR A 552 -30.91 -4.31 6.34
N ALA A 553 -30.55 -5.19 7.30
CA ALA A 553 -31.14 -6.52 7.43
C ALA A 553 -32.65 -6.45 7.71
N ALA A 554 -33.09 -5.56 8.63
CA ALA A 554 -34.51 -5.36 8.96
C ALA A 554 -35.34 -4.89 7.76
N HIS A 555 -34.74 -4.22 6.79
CA HIS A 555 -35.40 -3.77 5.56
C HIS A 555 -35.22 -4.75 4.38
N GLY A 556 -34.65 -5.94 4.60
CA GLY A 556 -34.47 -6.96 3.57
C GLY A 556 -33.33 -6.68 2.57
N ASN A 557 -32.43 -5.73 2.88
CA ASN A 557 -31.34 -5.33 2.00
C ASN A 557 -30.05 -6.16 2.21
N ILE A 558 -30.09 -7.23 3.00
CA ILE A 558 -29.00 -8.20 3.15
C ILE A 558 -29.46 -9.56 2.65
N GLN A 559 -28.79 -10.08 1.63
CA GLN A 559 -29.10 -11.37 1.03
C GLN A 559 -28.00 -12.38 1.36
N LEU A 560 -28.36 -13.45 2.07
CA LEU A 560 -27.52 -14.61 2.32
C LEU A 560 -27.85 -15.72 1.31
N LYS A 561 -26.85 -16.21 0.60
CA LYS A 561 -26.96 -17.32 -0.35
C LYS A 561 -26.09 -18.49 0.10
N ALA A 562 -26.32 -19.69 -0.43
CA ALA A 562 -25.63 -20.90 0.01
C ALA A 562 -24.12 -20.81 -0.19
N ASN A 563 -23.69 -20.28 -1.32
CA ASN A 563 -22.27 -20.21 -1.71
C ASN A 563 -21.99 -18.99 -2.60
N ARG A 564 -20.70 -18.77 -2.89
CA ARG A 564 -20.23 -17.66 -3.73
C ARG A 564 -20.86 -17.63 -5.12
N GLU A 565 -21.09 -18.80 -5.74
CA GLU A 565 -21.67 -18.85 -7.08
C GLU A 565 -23.11 -18.35 -7.09
N ASP A 566 -23.92 -18.76 -6.10
CA ASP A 566 -25.29 -18.31 -5.94
C ASP A 566 -25.38 -16.83 -5.59
N VAL A 567 -24.39 -16.31 -4.84
CA VAL A 567 -24.25 -14.87 -4.58
C VAL A 567 -24.00 -14.11 -5.88
N LEU A 568 -23.07 -14.57 -6.72
CA LEU A 568 -22.78 -13.93 -8.01
C LEU A 568 -24.00 -13.96 -8.94
N LYS A 569 -24.73 -15.07 -9.00
CA LYS A 569 -25.98 -15.16 -9.78
C LYS A 569 -27.02 -14.16 -9.29
N ALA A 570 -27.20 -14.04 -7.97
CA ALA A 570 -28.17 -13.12 -7.38
C ALA A 570 -27.81 -11.66 -7.69
N ILE A 571 -26.56 -11.23 -7.43
CA ILE A 571 -26.15 -9.82 -7.68
C ILE A 571 -26.26 -9.45 -9.16
N ILE A 572 -25.94 -10.38 -10.08
CA ILE A 572 -26.10 -10.17 -11.51
C ILE A 572 -27.56 -10.02 -11.92
N ALA A 573 -28.41 -10.95 -11.45
CA ALA A 573 -29.83 -10.92 -11.74
C ALA A 573 -30.51 -9.64 -11.23
N ASP A 574 -30.25 -9.26 -9.97
CA ASP A 574 -30.81 -8.08 -9.35
C ASP A 574 -30.33 -6.78 -10.02
N TYR A 575 -29.03 -6.71 -10.40
CA TYR A 575 -28.49 -5.59 -11.16
C TYR A 575 -29.20 -5.39 -12.51
N VAL A 576 -29.42 -6.47 -13.25
CA VAL A 576 -30.06 -6.42 -14.57
C VAL A 576 -31.56 -6.16 -14.45
N ALA A 577 -32.23 -6.72 -13.42
CA ALA A 577 -33.62 -6.43 -13.13
C ALA A 577 -33.85 -4.95 -12.76
N ASP A 578 -32.99 -4.42 -11.90
CA ASP A 578 -32.99 -3.02 -11.50
C ASP A 578 -32.78 -2.07 -12.69
N ARG A 579 -31.84 -2.44 -13.59
CA ARG A 579 -31.61 -1.63 -14.81
C ARG A 579 -32.85 -1.53 -15.69
N SER A 580 -33.62 -2.62 -15.76
CA SER A 580 -34.87 -2.62 -16.53
C SER A 580 -35.99 -1.85 -15.84
N ALA A 581 -36.07 -1.91 -14.49
CA ALA A 581 -37.09 -1.24 -13.70
C ALA A 581 -36.84 0.29 -13.57
N HIS A 582 -35.57 0.70 -13.52
CA HIS A 582 -35.16 2.09 -13.30
C HIS A 582 -34.09 2.52 -14.33
N PRO A 583 -34.44 2.68 -15.63
CA PRO A 583 -33.49 2.90 -16.71
C PRO A 583 -32.69 4.19 -16.56
N ASP A 584 -33.24 5.23 -15.94
CA ASP A 584 -32.61 6.54 -15.77
C ASP A 584 -31.69 6.64 -14.54
N ASP A 585 -31.78 5.66 -13.60
CA ASP A 585 -31.00 5.66 -12.38
C ASP A 585 -29.56 5.22 -12.64
N THR A 586 -28.62 5.90 -11.98
CA THR A 586 -27.21 5.48 -11.95
C THR A 586 -27.02 4.30 -10.98
N ARG A 587 -26.28 3.29 -11.43
CA ARG A 587 -26.03 2.07 -10.62
C ARG A 587 -24.62 1.57 -10.71
N ILE A 588 -24.18 0.86 -9.67
CA ILE A 588 -22.85 0.24 -9.63
C ILE A 588 -22.87 -1.01 -8.75
N ALA A 589 -22.23 -2.06 -9.22
CA ALA A 589 -21.87 -3.20 -8.37
C ALA A 589 -20.47 -3.00 -7.78
N MET A 590 -20.28 -3.42 -6.54
CA MET A 590 -19.00 -3.24 -5.80
C MET A 590 -18.55 -4.54 -5.15
N ALA A 591 -17.26 -4.82 -5.26
CA ALA A 591 -16.61 -5.88 -4.51
C ALA A 591 -15.22 -5.43 -4.04
N HIS A 592 -14.68 -6.08 -3.02
CA HIS A 592 -13.32 -5.81 -2.58
C HIS A 592 -12.30 -6.47 -3.51
N ARG A 593 -12.51 -7.75 -3.89
CA ARG A 593 -11.61 -8.51 -4.75
C ARG A 593 -11.86 -8.25 -6.23
N ARG A 594 -10.80 -8.14 -7.01
CA ARG A 594 -10.87 -7.91 -8.47
C ARG A 594 -11.50 -9.05 -9.24
N ASP A 595 -11.28 -10.28 -8.78
CA ASP A 595 -11.84 -11.47 -9.46
C ASP A 595 -13.36 -11.47 -9.34
N ASP A 596 -13.89 -11.00 -8.18
CA ASP A 596 -15.32 -10.82 -8.00
C ASP A 596 -15.87 -9.71 -8.92
N VAL A 597 -15.13 -8.59 -9.03
CA VAL A 597 -15.49 -7.50 -9.96
C VAL A 597 -15.53 -7.99 -11.41
N ARG A 598 -14.55 -8.80 -11.84
CA ARG A 598 -14.53 -9.37 -13.20
C ARG A 598 -15.70 -10.33 -13.42
N ALA A 599 -15.97 -11.21 -12.44
CA ALA A 599 -17.07 -12.16 -12.53
C ALA A 599 -18.42 -11.46 -12.64
N ILE A 600 -18.64 -10.40 -11.85
CA ILE A 600 -19.87 -9.60 -11.91
C ILE A 600 -19.98 -8.87 -13.26
N ASN A 601 -18.91 -8.20 -13.73
CA ASN A 601 -18.90 -7.52 -15.03
C ASN A 601 -19.22 -8.48 -16.18
N ALA A 602 -18.58 -9.65 -16.21
CA ALA A 602 -18.78 -10.66 -17.23
C ALA A 602 -20.22 -11.24 -17.19
N GLY A 603 -20.74 -11.51 -16.00
CA GLY A 603 -22.08 -12.06 -15.81
C GLY A 603 -23.20 -11.09 -16.19
N ILE A 604 -23.08 -9.81 -15.78
CA ILE A 604 -24.06 -8.77 -16.18
C ILE A 604 -24.07 -8.64 -17.71
N ARG A 605 -22.88 -8.56 -18.32
CA ARG A 605 -22.77 -8.42 -19.77
C ARG A 605 -23.37 -9.61 -20.51
N ALA A 606 -23.09 -10.84 -20.05
CA ALA A 606 -23.65 -12.06 -20.65
C ALA A 606 -25.18 -12.06 -20.61
N GLN A 607 -25.80 -11.69 -19.47
CA GLN A 607 -27.24 -11.58 -19.35
C GLN A 607 -27.84 -10.51 -20.27
N LEU A 608 -27.19 -9.35 -20.43
CA LEU A 608 -27.63 -8.30 -21.34
C LEU A 608 -27.55 -8.75 -22.80
N GLN A 609 -26.55 -9.57 -23.16
CA GLN A 609 -26.42 -10.20 -24.48
C GLN A 609 -27.50 -11.26 -24.71
N GLU A 610 -27.81 -12.09 -23.72
CA GLU A 610 -28.90 -13.10 -23.79
C GLU A 610 -30.28 -12.44 -23.97
N ARG A 611 -30.51 -11.28 -23.32
CA ARG A 611 -31.73 -10.48 -23.51
C ARG A 611 -31.74 -9.71 -24.82
N GLY A 612 -30.68 -9.76 -25.61
CA GLY A 612 -30.53 -9.02 -26.85
C GLY A 612 -30.43 -7.50 -26.66
N GLU A 613 -30.07 -7.03 -25.47
CA GLU A 613 -29.83 -5.61 -25.18
C GLU A 613 -28.43 -5.16 -25.63
N LEU A 614 -27.47 -6.09 -25.71
CA LEU A 614 -26.13 -5.88 -26.26
C LEU A 614 -25.90 -6.79 -27.46
N ALA A 615 -25.13 -6.33 -28.44
CA ALA A 615 -24.71 -7.14 -29.56
C ALA A 615 -23.80 -8.30 -29.14
N LYS A 616 -23.83 -9.40 -29.89
CA LYS A 616 -22.97 -10.58 -29.71
C LYS A 616 -22.25 -10.90 -31.01
N ALA A 617 -20.96 -11.20 -30.96
CA ALA A 617 -20.06 -11.33 -32.12
C ALA A 617 -20.53 -12.30 -33.21
N ASN A 618 -21.44 -13.23 -32.92
CA ASN A 618 -21.93 -14.26 -33.84
C ASN A 618 -23.36 -14.05 -34.36
N ASN A 619 -23.94 -12.86 -34.22
CA ASN A 619 -25.32 -12.62 -34.68
C ASN A 619 -25.36 -11.36 -35.57
N PRO A 620 -25.14 -11.49 -36.90
CA PRO A 620 -25.11 -10.38 -37.83
C PRO A 620 -26.48 -9.79 -38.21
N SER A 621 -27.59 -10.34 -37.68
CA SER A 621 -28.93 -9.87 -38.00
C SER A 621 -29.55 -9.04 -36.90
N GLY A 622 -29.35 -7.73 -36.95
CA GLY A 622 -30.16 -6.79 -36.19
C GLY A 622 -29.56 -5.41 -36.06
N ASP A 623 -30.44 -4.44 -35.93
CA ASP A 623 -30.26 -2.99 -35.77
C ASP A 623 -29.33 -2.54 -34.61
N LYS A 624 -28.66 -3.43 -33.87
CA LYS A 624 -27.97 -3.13 -32.62
C LYS A 624 -26.45 -2.98 -32.73
N GLY A 625 -25.90 -3.00 -33.94
CA GLY A 625 -24.48 -2.73 -34.15
C GLY A 625 -23.59 -3.95 -33.91
N GLU A 626 -22.28 -3.77 -34.04
CA GLU A 626 -21.23 -4.77 -33.98
C GLU A 626 -20.62 -4.86 -32.58
N GLU A 627 -20.21 -6.06 -32.16
CA GLU A 627 -19.34 -6.26 -30.99
C GLU A 627 -17.89 -6.33 -31.48
N LEU A 628 -17.02 -5.45 -30.94
CA LEU A 628 -15.60 -5.43 -31.26
C LEU A 628 -14.74 -5.72 -30.04
N SER A 629 -13.67 -6.47 -30.26
CA SER A 629 -12.69 -6.80 -29.22
C SER A 629 -11.50 -5.87 -29.28
N TYR A 630 -11.19 -5.27 -28.14
CA TYR A 630 -10.09 -4.32 -27.98
C TYR A 630 -9.04 -4.85 -27.00
N GLN A 631 -7.81 -4.51 -27.23
CA GLN A 631 -6.73 -4.73 -26.27
C GLN A 631 -6.80 -3.65 -25.19
N THR A 632 -6.97 -4.06 -23.92
CA THR A 632 -6.92 -3.16 -22.78
C THR A 632 -5.74 -3.50 -21.86
N ASN A 633 -5.41 -2.62 -20.92
CA ASN A 633 -4.39 -2.89 -19.89
C ASN A 633 -4.71 -4.14 -19.04
N ASN A 634 -5.96 -4.61 -19.04
CA ASN A 634 -6.41 -5.79 -18.31
C ASN A 634 -6.67 -7.01 -19.23
N GLY A 635 -6.14 -7.01 -20.45
CA GLY A 635 -6.34 -8.04 -21.48
C GLY A 635 -7.42 -7.68 -22.49
N LYS A 636 -7.74 -8.60 -23.39
CA LYS A 636 -8.80 -8.39 -24.39
C LYS A 636 -10.16 -8.22 -23.73
N ARG A 637 -10.89 -7.20 -24.17
CA ARG A 637 -12.26 -6.92 -23.74
C ARG A 637 -13.11 -6.60 -24.97
N SER A 638 -14.28 -7.21 -25.02
CA SER A 638 -15.26 -6.92 -26.08
C SER A 638 -16.23 -5.86 -25.62
N PHE A 639 -16.50 -4.89 -26.49
CA PHE A 639 -17.45 -3.82 -26.26
C PHE A 639 -18.45 -3.75 -27.41
N ALA A 640 -19.69 -3.42 -27.06
CA ALA A 640 -20.76 -3.13 -27.97
C ALA A 640 -21.43 -1.81 -27.55
N ARG A 641 -22.24 -1.23 -28.47
CA ARG A 641 -23.10 -0.10 -28.11
C ARG A 641 -24.02 -0.46 -26.93
N GLY A 642 -24.07 0.41 -25.91
CA GLY A 642 -24.84 0.19 -24.66
C GLY A 642 -24.03 -0.41 -23.52
N ASP A 643 -22.76 -0.85 -23.78
CA ASP A 643 -21.88 -1.32 -22.70
C ASP A 643 -21.51 -0.18 -21.73
N ARG A 644 -21.33 -0.52 -20.46
CA ARG A 644 -20.75 0.39 -19.46
C ARG A 644 -19.23 0.29 -19.51
N ILE A 645 -18.56 1.43 -19.51
CA ILE A 645 -17.09 1.56 -19.53
C ILE A 645 -16.61 2.34 -18.30
N VAL A 646 -15.45 1.96 -17.78
CA VAL A 646 -14.72 2.68 -16.73
C VAL A 646 -13.33 3.03 -17.23
N PHE A 647 -12.92 4.27 -17.06
CA PHE A 647 -11.56 4.74 -17.36
C PHE A 647 -10.64 4.45 -16.18
N LEU A 648 -9.44 3.93 -16.45
CA LEU A 648 -8.51 3.45 -15.45
C LEU A 648 -7.29 4.34 -15.23
N GLU A 649 -7.06 5.31 -16.12
CA GLU A 649 -5.96 6.27 -16.07
C GLU A 649 -6.44 7.67 -16.47
N ASN A 650 -5.66 8.68 -16.03
CA ASN A 650 -5.90 10.04 -16.43
C ASN A 650 -5.29 10.28 -17.82
N ASP A 651 -6.05 10.89 -18.72
CA ASP A 651 -5.56 11.39 -19.98
C ASP A 651 -6.05 12.84 -20.19
N ARG A 652 -5.10 13.78 -20.40
CA ARG A 652 -5.41 15.20 -20.51
C ARG A 652 -6.05 15.55 -21.86
N ASP A 653 -5.62 14.90 -22.92
CA ASP A 653 -6.10 15.18 -24.27
C ASP A 653 -7.52 14.66 -24.47
N LEU A 654 -7.82 13.48 -23.89
CA LEU A 654 -9.18 12.93 -23.83
C LEU A 654 -10.01 13.59 -22.73
N ALA A 655 -9.34 14.33 -21.85
CA ALA A 655 -9.92 14.90 -20.65
C ALA A 655 -10.71 13.87 -19.81
N VAL A 656 -10.23 12.62 -19.75
CA VAL A 656 -10.77 11.54 -18.90
C VAL A 656 -9.87 11.29 -17.71
N LYS A 657 -10.45 10.76 -16.64
CA LYS A 657 -9.75 10.49 -15.39
C LYS A 657 -10.03 9.09 -14.86
N ASN A 658 -9.09 8.58 -14.09
CA ASN A 658 -9.21 7.28 -13.45
C ASN A 658 -10.48 7.20 -12.58
N GLY A 659 -11.32 6.21 -12.89
CA GLY A 659 -12.60 5.97 -12.21
C GLY A 659 -13.79 6.71 -12.81
N MET A 660 -13.63 7.49 -13.88
CA MET A 660 -14.77 7.98 -14.64
C MET A 660 -15.52 6.83 -15.29
N LEU A 661 -16.85 6.93 -15.28
CA LEU A 661 -17.76 5.97 -15.89
C LEU A 661 -18.43 6.60 -17.11
N GLY A 662 -18.88 5.76 -18.03
CA GLY A 662 -19.64 6.19 -19.18
C GLY A 662 -20.37 5.02 -19.85
N GLU A 663 -21.12 5.35 -20.88
CA GLU A 663 -21.81 4.40 -21.76
C GLU A 663 -21.22 4.45 -23.15
N VAL A 664 -20.96 3.30 -23.73
CA VAL A 664 -20.49 3.16 -25.11
C VAL A 664 -21.64 3.50 -26.07
N ILE A 665 -21.47 4.53 -26.88
CA ILE A 665 -22.47 4.94 -27.87
C ILE A 665 -22.16 4.41 -29.27
N ALA A 666 -20.89 4.14 -29.59
CA ALA A 666 -20.47 3.49 -30.83
C ALA A 666 -19.12 2.82 -30.64
N VAL A 667 -18.88 1.75 -31.40
CA VAL A 667 -17.61 1.03 -31.49
C VAL A 667 -17.09 1.04 -32.91
N ALA A 668 -15.79 1.24 -33.10
CA ALA A 668 -15.07 1.17 -34.37
C ALA A 668 -13.73 0.46 -34.15
N PRO A 669 -13.07 -0.14 -35.15
CA PRO A 669 -11.83 -0.89 -34.99
C PRO A 669 -10.71 -0.12 -34.28
N ASP A 670 -10.65 1.20 -34.44
CA ASP A 670 -9.61 2.11 -33.94
C ASP A 670 -10.09 3.02 -32.79
N ALA A 671 -11.40 3.08 -32.49
CA ALA A 671 -11.96 3.99 -31.51
C ALA A 671 -13.25 3.48 -30.84
N ILE A 672 -13.47 3.91 -29.62
CA ILE A 672 -14.74 3.76 -28.89
C ILE A 672 -15.30 5.14 -28.59
N GLN A 673 -16.54 5.41 -28.98
CA GLN A 673 -17.25 6.62 -28.59
C GLN A 673 -18.00 6.37 -27.29
N VAL A 674 -17.77 7.24 -26.30
CA VAL A 674 -18.30 7.12 -24.95
C VAL A 674 -19.04 8.38 -24.55
N ARG A 675 -20.23 8.24 -24.02
CA ARG A 675 -20.97 9.26 -23.30
C ARG A 675 -20.63 9.15 -21.82
N LEU A 676 -19.96 10.16 -21.27
CA LEU A 676 -19.54 10.16 -19.86
C LEU A 676 -20.73 10.43 -18.95
N ASP A 677 -20.70 9.79 -17.77
CA ASP A 677 -21.66 10.08 -16.70
C ASP A 677 -21.41 11.47 -16.10
N GLY A 678 -22.48 12.17 -15.74
CA GLY A 678 -22.42 13.49 -15.10
C GLY A 678 -22.94 14.63 -16.01
N LYS A 679 -23.23 15.77 -15.39
CA LYS A 679 -23.71 16.96 -16.13
C LYS A 679 -22.53 17.68 -16.77
N ALA A 680 -22.59 17.89 -18.10
CA ALA A 680 -21.65 18.76 -18.79
C ALA A 680 -22.02 20.24 -18.59
N GLN A 681 -21.01 21.12 -18.61
CA GLN A 681 -21.20 22.59 -18.64
C GLN A 681 -21.54 23.11 -20.07
N THR A 682 -21.84 22.22 -21.00
CA THR A 682 -22.16 22.57 -22.39
C THR A 682 -23.67 22.60 -22.64
N GLN A 683 -24.13 23.40 -23.59
CA GLN A 683 -25.56 23.58 -23.92
C GLN A 683 -26.31 22.27 -24.27
N ASP A 684 -25.60 21.21 -24.71
CA ASP A 684 -26.17 19.90 -25.03
C ASP A 684 -26.17 18.90 -23.86
N GLY A 685 -25.75 19.30 -22.67
CA GLY A 685 -25.95 18.56 -21.40
C GLY A 685 -25.18 17.23 -21.22
N GLN A 686 -24.51 16.70 -22.24
CA GLN A 686 -23.78 15.43 -22.16
C GLN A 686 -22.41 15.50 -22.85
N ARG A 687 -21.36 15.11 -22.12
CA ARG A 687 -20.00 15.09 -22.63
C ARG A 687 -19.70 13.77 -23.33
N GLN A 688 -19.40 13.84 -24.63
CA GLN A 688 -18.95 12.70 -25.41
C GLN A 688 -17.43 12.73 -25.60
N VAL A 689 -16.81 11.55 -25.55
CA VAL A 689 -15.36 11.37 -25.76
C VAL A 689 -15.16 10.25 -26.76
N THR A 690 -14.29 10.49 -27.77
CA THR A 690 -13.80 9.45 -28.66
C THR A 690 -12.48 8.92 -28.14
N VAL A 691 -12.43 7.66 -27.75
CA VAL A 691 -11.26 6.99 -27.18
C VAL A 691 -10.50 6.28 -28.30
N PRO A 692 -9.32 6.74 -28.71
CA PRO A 692 -8.49 6.04 -29.67
C PRO A 692 -7.85 4.83 -28.97
N VAL A 693 -8.34 3.63 -29.28
CA VAL A 693 -7.98 2.39 -28.54
C VAL A 693 -6.53 1.94 -28.78
N ASN A 694 -5.91 2.42 -29.82
CA ASN A 694 -4.47 2.23 -30.09
C ASN A 694 -3.58 3.12 -29.21
N ARG A 695 -4.06 4.26 -28.73
CA ARG A 695 -3.33 5.21 -27.89
C ARG A 695 -3.71 5.10 -26.41
N TYR A 696 -4.98 4.84 -26.10
CA TYR A 696 -5.50 4.75 -24.73
C TYR A 696 -6.14 3.37 -24.50
N GLN A 697 -5.50 2.53 -23.71
CA GLN A 697 -5.92 1.16 -23.40
C GLN A 697 -6.35 0.99 -21.93
N ALA A 698 -6.35 2.07 -21.17
CA ALA A 698 -6.63 2.06 -19.72
C ALA A 698 -8.15 2.14 -19.45
N PHE A 699 -8.92 1.20 -20.00
CA PHE A 699 -10.36 1.09 -19.77
C PHE A 699 -10.78 -0.36 -19.54
N ASP A 700 -11.94 -0.57 -18.92
CA ASP A 700 -12.55 -1.89 -18.68
C ASP A 700 -14.09 -1.74 -18.61
N HIS A 701 -14.82 -2.86 -18.48
CA HIS A 701 -16.25 -2.79 -18.23
C HIS A 701 -16.58 -2.06 -16.92
N GLY A 702 -17.60 -1.24 -16.91
CA GLY A 702 -17.98 -0.32 -15.84
C GLY A 702 -19.26 -0.69 -15.09
N TYR A 703 -19.78 -1.92 -15.18
CA TYR A 703 -20.95 -2.38 -14.41
C TYR A 703 -20.59 -2.60 -12.95
N ALA A 704 -19.39 -3.15 -12.70
CA ALA A 704 -18.84 -3.37 -11.36
C ALA A 704 -17.45 -2.79 -11.21
N THR A 705 -17.08 -2.36 -9.99
CA THR A 705 -15.76 -1.84 -9.65
C THR A 705 -15.35 -2.21 -8.23
N THR A 706 -14.07 -1.98 -7.86
CA THR A 706 -13.64 -2.21 -6.48
C THR A 706 -14.16 -1.09 -5.56
N ILE A 707 -14.46 -1.42 -4.30
CA ILE A 707 -14.90 -0.48 -3.27
C ILE A 707 -13.97 0.74 -3.18
N HIS A 708 -12.65 0.53 -3.27
CA HIS A 708 -11.66 1.62 -3.25
C HIS A 708 -11.84 2.64 -4.40
N LYS A 709 -12.26 2.19 -5.57
CA LYS A 709 -12.45 3.07 -6.73
C LYS A 709 -13.75 3.87 -6.67
N THR A 710 -14.71 3.44 -5.84
CA THR A 710 -15.96 4.17 -5.66
C THR A 710 -15.86 5.29 -4.63
N GLN A 711 -14.71 5.47 -3.99
CA GLN A 711 -14.51 6.60 -3.07
C GLN A 711 -14.76 7.93 -3.82
N GLY A 712 -15.52 8.81 -3.21
CA GLY A 712 -15.98 10.06 -3.83
C GLY A 712 -17.14 9.90 -4.83
N ALA A 713 -17.47 8.69 -5.32
CA ALA A 713 -18.60 8.48 -6.20
C ALA A 713 -19.93 8.51 -5.44
N THR A 714 -21.00 8.89 -6.15
CA THR A 714 -22.37 8.80 -5.69
C THR A 714 -23.22 8.25 -6.82
N VAL A 715 -24.03 7.23 -6.53
CA VAL A 715 -24.96 6.57 -7.47
C VAL A 715 -26.34 6.50 -6.84
N ASP A 716 -27.36 6.25 -7.64
CA ASP A 716 -28.69 6.09 -7.10
C ASP A 716 -28.86 4.73 -6.43
N ARG A 717 -28.31 3.66 -7.05
CA ARG A 717 -28.43 2.28 -6.55
C ARG A 717 -27.10 1.56 -6.54
N SER A 718 -26.84 0.73 -5.51
CA SER A 718 -25.61 0.00 -5.38
C SER A 718 -25.80 -1.44 -4.92
N PHE A 719 -24.94 -2.35 -5.42
CA PHE A 719 -24.95 -3.79 -5.15
C PHE A 719 -23.58 -4.19 -4.61
N VAL A 720 -23.51 -4.65 -3.37
CA VAL A 720 -22.24 -4.88 -2.65
C VAL A 720 -22.03 -6.36 -2.40
N LEU A 721 -20.94 -6.91 -2.91
CA LEU A 721 -20.50 -8.26 -2.57
C LEU A 721 -19.60 -8.23 -1.34
N ALA A 722 -20.06 -8.81 -0.23
CA ALA A 722 -19.28 -8.97 0.99
C ALA A 722 -18.14 -9.98 0.81
N SER A 723 -17.02 -9.75 1.45
CA SER A 723 -15.91 -10.70 1.53
C SER A 723 -15.27 -10.67 2.92
N THR A 724 -14.64 -11.79 3.32
CA THR A 724 -13.96 -11.93 4.62
C THR A 724 -12.75 -11.00 4.77
N THR A 725 -12.32 -10.36 3.69
CA THR A 725 -11.23 -9.38 3.67
C THR A 725 -11.69 -7.95 3.89
N MET A 726 -13.00 -7.71 3.98
CA MET A 726 -13.54 -6.38 4.32
C MET A 726 -13.42 -6.11 5.83
N ASP A 727 -13.28 -4.84 6.15
CA ASP A 727 -13.32 -4.29 7.49
C ASP A 727 -14.40 -3.20 7.61
N ARG A 728 -14.50 -2.53 8.76
CA ARG A 728 -15.52 -1.48 8.97
C ARG A 728 -15.35 -0.29 8.03
N HIS A 729 -14.10 0.05 7.64
CA HIS A 729 -13.83 1.20 6.76
C HIS A 729 -14.29 0.93 5.33
N LEU A 730 -13.98 -0.27 4.81
CA LEU A 730 -14.49 -0.72 3.51
C LEU A 730 -16.01 -0.87 3.52
N THR A 731 -16.59 -1.38 4.61
CA THR A 731 -18.03 -1.51 4.81
C THR A 731 -18.70 -0.14 4.79
N TYR A 732 -18.16 0.83 5.53
CA TYR A 732 -18.67 2.20 5.53
C TYR A 732 -18.64 2.81 4.11
N VAL A 733 -17.52 2.70 3.41
CA VAL A 733 -17.43 3.22 2.03
C VAL A 733 -18.46 2.54 1.12
N ALA A 734 -18.58 1.21 1.15
CA ALA A 734 -19.47 0.46 0.27
C ALA A 734 -20.93 0.76 0.53
N MET A 735 -21.36 0.80 1.82
CA MET A 735 -22.74 0.95 2.22
C MET A 735 -23.26 2.40 2.17
N THR A 736 -22.41 3.37 1.82
CA THR A 736 -22.78 4.79 1.79
C THR A 736 -22.65 5.46 0.42
N ARG A 737 -22.53 4.68 -0.69
CA ARG A 737 -22.42 5.26 -2.04
C ARG A 737 -23.76 5.63 -2.69
N HIS A 738 -24.85 4.97 -2.29
CA HIS A 738 -26.19 5.10 -2.86
C HIS A 738 -26.92 6.36 -2.40
N ARG A 739 -27.92 6.76 -3.19
CA ARG A 739 -28.94 7.75 -2.81
C ARG A 739 -30.24 7.08 -2.41
N GLU A 740 -30.66 6.07 -3.20
CA GLU A 740 -31.93 5.36 -3.07
C GLU A 740 -31.78 4.05 -2.32
N GLU A 741 -30.95 3.13 -2.83
CA GLU A 741 -30.90 1.78 -2.34
C GLU A 741 -29.50 1.15 -2.42
N VAL A 742 -29.17 0.33 -1.42
CA VAL A 742 -28.02 -0.57 -1.44
C VAL A 742 -28.46 -1.97 -1.04
N GLN A 743 -28.01 -2.98 -1.81
CA GLN A 743 -28.16 -4.38 -1.51
C GLN A 743 -26.80 -5.01 -1.19
N LEU A 744 -26.70 -5.71 -0.05
CA LEU A 744 -25.52 -6.43 0.40
C LEU A 744 -25.72 -7.94 0.20
N TYR A 745 -24.76 -8.59 -0.44
CA TYR A 745 -24.79 -10.02 -0.75
C TYR A 745 -23.65 -10.74 -0.06
N ALA A 746 -23.92 -11.87 0.60
CA ALA A 746 -22.92 -12.68 1.26
C ALA A 746 -23.19 -14.18 1.09
N GLY A 747 -22.11 -14.99 1.01
CA GLY A 747 -22.19 -16.44 0.92
C GLY A 747 -22.04 -17.10 2.29
N LEU A 748 -22.85 -18.11 2.58
CA LEU A 748 -22.78 -18.92 3.82
C LEU A 748 -21.51 -19.80 3.87
N ASP A 749 -20.89 -20.04 2.72
CA ASP A 749 -19.55 -20.67 2.61
C ASP A 749 -18.44 -19.78 3.24
N ALA A 750 -18.55 -18.46 3.07
CA ALA A 750 -17.61 -17.47 3.62
C ALA A 750 -18.01 -17.01 5.03
N PHE A 751 -19.31 -16.86 5.28
CA PHE A 751 -19.89 -16.37 6.53
C PHE A 751 -20.96 -17.34 7.01
N LYS A 752 -20.61 -18.22 7.94
CA LYS A 752 -21.50 -19.29 8.42
C LYS A 752 -22.85 -18.79 8.96
N THR A 753 -22.90 -17.54 9.43
CA THR A 753 -24.09 -16.89 10.02
C THR A 753 -24.07 -15.40 9.73
N GLU A 754 -25.22 -14.73 9.83
CA GLU A 754 -25.32 -13.27 9.78
C GLU A 754 -24.47 -12.58 10.86
N ARG A 755 -24.39 -13.20 12.04
CA ARG A 755 -23.51 -12.72 13.12
C ARG A 755 -22.04 -12.76 12.69
N ALA A 756 -21.57 -13.83 12.05
CA ALA A 756 -20.19 -13.93 11.54
C ALA A 756 -19.92 -12.89 10.42
N LEU A 757 -20.92 -12.61 9.57
CA LEU A 757 -20.83 -11.52 8.61
C LEU A 757 -20.66 -10.17 9.32
N THR A 758 -21.52 -9.87 10.27
CA THR A 758 -21.46 -8.62 11.05
C THR A 758 -20.14 -8.45 11.80
N GLU A 759 -19.66 -9.51 12.45
CA GLU A 759 -18.35 -9.52 13.15
C GLU A 759 -17.19 -9.26 12.18
N ALA A 760 -17.21 -9.87 10.99
CA ALA A 760 -16.18 -9.69 9.98
C ALA A 760 -16.16 -8.25 9.42
N LEU A 761 -17.33 -7.72 9.06
CA LEU A 761 -17.51 -6.38 8.50
C LEU A 761 -17.31 -5.25 9.54
N SER A 762 -17.35 -5.58 10.84
CA SER A 762 -17.15 -4.64 11.95
C SER A 762 -15.70 -4.61 12.46
N ARG A 763 -14.82 -5.45 11.92
CA ARG A 763 -13.41 -5.49 12.35
C ARG A 763 -12.75 -4.13 12.18
N SER A 764 -11.99 -3.71 13.21
CA SER A 764 -11.23 -2.47 13.16
C SER A 764 -9.90 -2.69 12.45
N GLY A 765 -9.63 -1.92 11.40
CA GLY A 765 -8.32 -1.82 10.74
C GLY A 765 -7.62 -0.48 11.00
N VAL A 766 -7.96 0.21 12.11
CA VAL A 766 -7.47 1.58 12.38
C VAL A 766 -5.96 1.60 12.49
N LYS A 767 -5.34 2.50 11.73
CA LYS A 767 -3.91 2.82 11.89
C LYS A 767 -3.69 3.63 13.16
N GLU A 768 -2.68 3.23 13.89
CA GLU A 768 -2.26 3.87 15.14
C GLU A 768 -1.24 4.97 14.84
N THR A 769 -1.22 6.00 15.67
CA THR A 769 -0.20 7.04 15.71
C THR A 769 0.54 6.96 17.04
N THR A 770 1.79 7.39 17.10
CA THR A 770 2.56 7.45 18.35
C THR A 770 1.89 8.33 19.40
N LEU A 771 1.11 9.31 18.94
CA LEU A 771 0.36 10.22 19.81
C LEU A 771 -0.78 9.50 20.57
N ASP A 772 -1.28 8.37 20.08
CA ASP A 772 -2.30 7.55 20.75
C ASP A 772 -1.82 7.01 22.10
N TYR A 773 -0.53 7.03 22.33
CA TYR A 773 0.15 6.50 23.52
C TYR A 773 0.67 7.61 24.45
N THR A 774 0.49 8.88 24.13
CA THR A 774 0.79 9.99 25.03
C THR A 774 -0.38 10.22 25.99
N HIS A 775 -0.07 10.59 27.24
CA HIS A 775 -1.06 10.82 28.30
C HIS A 775 -2.15 11.82 27.85
N ASP A 776 -1.77 12.92 27.23
CA ASP A 776 -2.70 13.97 26.79
C ASP A 776 -3.71 13.49 25.74
N PHE A 777 -3.29 12.60 24.84
CA PHE A 777 -4.19 12.05 23.82
C PHE A 777 -5.09 10.95 24.37
N ALA A 778 -4.58 10.12 25.28
CA ALA A 778 -5.37 9.09 25.95
C ALA A 778 -6.47 9.71 26.83
N SER A 779 -6.14 10.76 27.57
CA SER A 779 -7.09 11.51 28.41
C SER A 779 -8.22 12.15 27.58
N ARG A 780 -7.89 12.79 26.44
CA ARG A 780 -8.91 13.39 25.57
C ARG A 780 -9.88 12.37 24.95
N ARG A 781 -9.52 11.09 24.90
CA ARG A 781 -10.37 10.00 24.41
C ARG A 781 -11.22 9.35 25.49
N GLY A 782 -11.17 9.83 26.73
CA GLY A 782 -11.84 9.18 27.85
C GLY A 782 -11.31 7.77 28.15
N MET A 783 -10.06 7.46 27.72
CA MET A 783 -9.35 6.25 28.07
C MET A 783 -8.65 6.44 29.40
N GLU A 784 -9.39 6.95 30.39
CA GLU A 784 -8.88 7.13 31.73
C GLU A 784 -8.64 5.78 32.41
N ASP A 785 -7.43 5.64 32.90
CA ASP A 785 -6.93 4.81 33.95
C ASP A 785 -7.40 3.35 34.12
N ARG A 786 -6.60 2.49 33.53
CA ARG A 786 -6.23 1.23 34.19
C ARG A 786 -4.73 1.12 34.48
N ARG A 787 -4.02 2.24 34.63
CA ARG A 787 -2.59 2.25 34.99
C ARG A 787 -2.48 2.64 36.47
N GLY A 788 -1.93 1.71 37.25
CA GLY A 788 -1.46 1.98 38.59
C GLY A 788 -0.40 3.10 38.53
N GLN A 789 -0.45 4.01 39.49
CA GLN A 789 0.49 5.09 39.70
C GLN A 789 1.93 4.53 39.73
N GLY A 790 2.77 4.86 38.76
CA GLY A 790 4.17 4.54 38.84
C GLY A 790 5.09 4.80 37.65
N GLU A 791 4.59 5.02 36.41
CA GLU A 791 5.49 5.04 35.26
C GLU A 791 5.32 6.20 34.27
N SER A 792 4.79 7.37 34.70
CA SER A 792 4.52 8.49 33.79
C SER A 792 5.73 9.36 33.44
N ASP A 793 6.91 9.18 34.06
CA ASP A 793 7.97 10.18 33.96
C ASP A 793 8.98 10.00 32.81
N VAL A 794 9.09 8.82 32.21
CA VAL A 794 10.12 8.61 31.20
C VAL A 794 9.69 9.08 29.80
N ALA A 795 8.42 8.93 29.43
CA ALA A 795 7.94 9.34 28.12
C ALA A 795 7.70 10.86 28.02
N SER A 796 7.28 11.50 29.10
CA SER A 796 7.05 12.95 29.17
C SER A 796 8.35 13.76 29.33
N GLN A 797 9.38 13.24 29.99
CA GLN A 797 10.66 13.91 30.13
C GLN A 797 11.48 13.92 28.84
N GLY A 798 11.31 12.91 27.93
CA GLY A 798 11.95 12.88 26.62
C GLY A 798 11.44 13.94 25.63
N ILE A 799 10.20 14.37 25.81
CA ILE A 799 9.54 15.33 24.88
C ILE A 799 9.77 16.80 25.31
N SER A 800 9.98 17.05 26.62
CA SER A 800 10.05 18.41 27.14
C SER A 800 11.45 19.04 27.22
N LYS A 801 12.53 18.28 27.03
CA LYS A 801 13.91 18.78 27.27
C LYS A 801 14.84 18.76 26.05
N GLY A 802 14.36 18.76 24.81
CA GLY A 802 15.26 18.59 23.68
C GLY A 802 14.97 19.29 22.38
N ILE A 803 14.05 20.22 22.28
CA ILE A 803 13.85 20.96 21.02
C ILE A 803 14.25 22.42 21.18
N GLN A 804 15.55 22.69 21.12
CA GLN A 804 16.03 23.98 20.63
C GLN A 804 15.90 23.97 19.09
N PRO A 805 15.51 25.11 18.49
CA PRO A 805 15.41 25.21 17.03
C PRO A 805 16.82 25.03 16.43
N ILE A 806 16.89 24.12 15.43
CA ILE A 806 18.10 23.96 14.63
C ILE A 806 18.37 25.26 13.91
N PRO A 807 19.56 25.88 14.06
CA PRO A 807 19.93 27.08 13.30
C PRO A 807 20.08 26.68 11.81
N ASP A 808 19.54 27.53 10.93
CA ASP A 808 19.89 27.53 9.52
C ASP A 808 21.40 27.77 9.36
N THR A 809 22.01 27.01 8.50
CA THR A 809 23.30 27.10 7.84
C THR A 809 24.25 25.94 8.13
N ALA A 810 24.53 25.16 7.13
CA ALA A 810 25.86 24.98 6.53
C ALA A 810 25.85 23.78 5.57
N VAL A 811 26.14 24.07 4.34
CA VAL A 811 26.62 23.14 3.32
C VAL A 811 27.95 22.54 3.79
N PRO A 812 28.14 21.22 3.86
CA PRO A 812 29.41 20.66 4.24
C PRO A 812 30.42 20.79 3.09
N LYS A 813 31.56 21.41 3.40
CA LYS A 813 32.78 21.35 2.60
C LYS A 813 33.39 19.94 2.68
N PRO A 814 34.12 19.47 1.65
CA PRO A 814 34.68 18.13 1.63
C PRO A 814 35.75 17.95 2.71
N MET A 815 35.66 16.85 3.45
CA MET A 815 36.62 16.47 4.49
C MET A 815 37.93 16.00 3.88
N GLN A 816 39.03 16.52 4.38
CA GLN A 816 40.37 16.00 4.18
C GLN A 816 40.56 14.69 4.95
N GLU A 817 41.39 13.80 4.38
CA GLU A 817 41.76 12.49 4.94
C GLU A 817 42.42 12.61 6.33
N PRO A 818 42.13 11.71 7.28
CA PRO A 818 42.86 11.69 8.56
C PRO A 818 44.16 10.89 8.44
N ARG A 819 45.24 11.48 8.95
CA ARG A 819 46.53 10.89 9.15
C ARG A 819 46.47 9.75 10.17
N SER A 820 47.26 8.70 9.93
CA SER A 820 47.48 7.51 10.77
C SER A 820 47.99 7.85 12.19
N PRO A 821 47.53 7.18 13.24
CA PRO A 821 48.16 7.28 14.54
C PRO A 821 49.32 6.28 14.73
N THR A 822 50.38 6.75 15.29
CA THR A 822 51.57 6.05 15.76
C THR A 822 51.27 5.17 16.97
N PRO A 823 51.97 4.03 17.17
CA PRO A 823 51.67 3.10 18.25
C PRO A 823 52.24 3.56 19.61
N LEU A 824 51.49 3.41 20.66
CA LEU A 824 51.93 3.61 22.03
C LEU A 824 52.29 2.23 22.66
N THR A 825 53.46 2.24 23.21
CA THR A 825 54.17 1.14 23.91
C THR A 825 53.47 0.68 25.19
N ALA A 826 53.61 -0.65 25.40
CA ALA A 826 53.25 -1.35 26.63
C ALA A 826 54.07 -0.90 27.84
N HIS A 827 53.39 -0.70 28.98
CA HIS A 827 54.04 -0.78 30.27
C HIS A 827 53.40 -1.85 31.14
N THR A 828 54.22 -2.83 31.46
CA THR A 828 54.07 -3.87 32.45
C THR A 828 54.06 -3.27 33.85
N ILE A 829 53.14 -3.62 34.72
CA ILE A 829 53.32 -3.57 36.19
C ILE A 829 52.67 -4.85 36.75
N ALA A 830 53.50 -5.48 37.57
CA ALA A 830 53.21 -6.70 38.30
C ALA A 830 52.63 -6.37 39.70
N ASP A 831 52.00 -7.42 40.24
CA ASP A 831 51.85 -7.82 41.66
C ASP A 831 50.82 -7.14 42.57
N GLY A 832 49.97 -8.03 43.08
CA GLY A 832 49.78 -8.22 44.52
C GLY A 832 48.57 -7.53 45.14
N GLY A 833 47.55 -8.33 45.48
CA GLY A 833 46.60 -7.93 46.50
C GLY A 833 45.21 -8.61 46.40
N SER A 834 45.01 -9.65 47.15
CA SER A 834 43.69 -10.22 47.39
C SER A 834 42.76 -9.19 48.02
N ALA A 835 41.72 -8.82 47.27
CA ALA A 835 40.55 -8.10 47.79
C ALA A 835 39.31 -8.88 47.37
N HIS A 836 38.55 -9.37 48.32
CA HIS A 836 37.17 -9.76 48.16
C HIS A 836 36.42 -8.49 47.74
N GLN A 837 36.15 -8.36 46.43
CA GLN A 837 35.21 -7.36 45.93
C GLN A 837 33.80 -7.86 46.12
N ASP A 838 33.04 -7.16 46.98
CA ASP A 838 31.56 -7.28 47.00
C ASP A 838 31.07 -6.92 45.63
N ARG A 839 30.51 -7.90 44.95
CA ARG A 839 29.82 -7.64 43.67
C ARG A 839 28.54 -6.89 43.97
N SER A 840 28.19 -5.96 43.08
CA SER A 840 26.94 -5.22 43.16
C SER A 840 25.74 -6.19 43.03
N ASP A 841 24.65 -5.91 43.71
CA ASP A 841 23.42 -6.73 43.64
C ASP A 841 22.89 -6.81 42.19
N ASP A 842 23.18 -5.81 41.35
CA ASP A 842 22.82 -5.77 39.94
C ASP A 842 23.50 -6.90 39.13
N GLU A 843 24.78 -7.23 39.37
CA GLU A 843 25.48 -8.32 38.65
C GLU A 843 24.93 -9.71 39.03
N ARG A 844 24.53 -9.90 40.29
CA ARG A 844 23.88 -11.13 40.73
C ARG A 844 22.49 -11.30 40.12
N ASP A 845 21.74 -10.25 40.01
CA ASP A 845 20.41 -10.27 39.40
C ASP A 845 20.47 -10.53 37.90
N ASP A 846 21.47 -10.03 37.17
CA ASP A 846 21.65 -10.33 35.74
C ASP A 846 22.01 -11.81 35.50
N GLU A 847 22.87 -12.42 36.31
CA GLU A 847 23.16 -13.86 36.22
C GLU A 847 21.92 -14.73 36.52
N ARG A 848 21.07 -14.34 37.49
CA ARG A 848 19.77 -15.01 37.77
C ARG A 848 18.80 -14.90 36.60
N ARG A 849 18.72 -13.74 35.95
CA ARG A 849 17.85 -13.53 34.78
C ARG A 849 18.19 -14.46 33.61
N VAL A 850 19.46 -14.75 33.38
CA VAL A 850 19.92 -15.70 32.36
C VAL A 850 19.37 -17.10 32.61
N LEU A 851 19.43 -17.58 33.87
CA LEU A 851 18.91 -18.89 34.24
C LEU A 851 17.38 -18.96 34.12
N VAL A 852 16.67 -17.94 34.57
CA VAL A 852 15.21 -17.81 34.44
C VAL A 852 14.79 -17.81 32.95
N ALA A 853 15.57 -17.18 32.08
CA ALA A 853 15.30 -17.18 30.63
C ALA A 853 15.40 -18.60 30.03
N ALA A 854 16.41 -19.38 30.38
CA ALA A 854 16.55 -20.78 29.94
C ALA A 854 15.36 -21.64 30.35
N VAL A 855 14.89 -21.51 31.60
CA VAL A 855 13.71 -22.21 32.09
C VAL A 855 12.43 -21.81 31.39
N LYS A 856 12.23 -20.51 31.12
CA LYS A 856 11.08 -20.00 30.38
C LYS A 856 11.05 -20.55 28.95
N THR A 857 12.20 -20.55 28.27
CA THR A 857 12.30 -21.07 26.91
C THR A 857 11.94 -22.55 26.85
N TYR A 858 12.37 -23.32 27.82
CA TYR A 858 11.99 -24.74 27.95
C TYR A 858 10.49 -24.91 28.17
N ALA A 859 9.90 -24.17 29.10
CA ALA A 859 8.47 -24.23 29.40
C ALA A 859 7.63 -23.96 28.16
N MET A 860 7.95 -22.90 27.41
CA MET A 860 7.28 -22.57 26.14
C MET A 860 7.48 -23.67 25.08
N SER A 861 8.66 -24.26 24.99
CA SER A 861 8.96 -25.35 24.06
C SER A 861 8.19 -26.63 24.40
N VAL A 862 8.04 -26.94 25.68
CA VAL A 862 7.22 -28.10 26.14
C VAL A 862 5.77 -27.92 25.77
N GLU A 863 5.22 -26.73 25.93
CA GLU A 863 3.84 -26.39 25.54
C GLU A 863 3.63 -26.49 24.01
N ALA A 864 4.62 -26.08 23.23
CA ALA A 864 4.52 -26.05 21.77
C ALA A 864 4.75 -27.42 21.11
N VAL A 865 5.72 -28.22 21.55
CA VAL A 865 6.17 -29.44 20.86
C VAL A 865 6.27 -30.68 21.72
N GLY A 866 5.97 -30.58 23.02
CA GLY A 866 6.05 -31.67 23.99
C GLY A 866 7.46 -31.89 24.59
N ARG A 867 7.54 -32.51 25.80
CA ARG A 867 8.76 -32.63 26.61
C ARG A 867 9.94 -33.28 25.87
N SER A 868 9.70 -34.42 25.21
CA SER A 868 10.78 -35.19 24.57
C SER A 868 11.44 -34.42 23.41
N LYS A 869 10.69 -33.57 22.71
CA LYS A 869 11.21 -32.76 21.64
C LYS A 869 11.84 -31.43 22.10
N ALA A 870 11.43 -30.94 23.28
CA ALA A 870 11.98 -29.72 23.88
C ALA A 870 13.34 -29.98 24.63
N MET A 871 13.62 -31.20 25.06
CA MET A 871 14.82 -31.57 25.81
C MET A 871 16.15 -31.16 25.14
N PRO A 872 16.43 -31.47 23.86
CA PRO A 872 17.71 -31.10 23.27
C PRO A 872 17.96 -29.59 23.17
N ALA A 873 16.89 -28.79 23.13
CA ALA A 873 16.97 -27.33 23.16
C ALA A 873 17.27 -26.85 24.59
N PHE A 874 16.59 -27.44 25.60
CA PHE A 874 16.81 -27.12 27.01
C PHE A 874 18.23 -27.41 27.46
N ASP A 875 18.80 -28.57 27.09
CA ASP A 875 20.18 -28.92 27.48
C ASP A 875 21.21 -27.93 26.89
N ARG A 876 20.97 -27.42 25.66
CA ARG A 876 21.82 -26.36 25.06
C ARG A 876 21.67 -25.04 25.80
N ASP A 877 20.42 -24.63 26.08
CA ASP A 877 20.12 -23.36 26.75
C ASP A 877 20.62 -23.36 28.19
N TRP A 878 20.55 -24.50 28.86
CA TRP A 878 21.10 -24.71 30.21
C TRP A 878 22.62 -24.66 30.21
N ALA A 879 23.29 -25.27 29.23
CA ALA A 879 24.73 -25.19 29.07
C ALA A 879 25.19 -23.76 28.75
N ALA A 880 24.42 -23.02 27.95
CA ALA A 880 24.68 -21.61 27.65
C ALA A 880 24.50 -20.74 28.91
N ALA A 881 23.46 -20.98 29.72
CA ALA A 881 23.24 -20.30 30.98
C ALA A 881 24.41 -20.53 31.97
N LYS A 882 24.97 -21.73 32.02
CA LYS A 882 26.15 -22.03 32.81
C LYS A 882 27.40 -21.25 32.38
N GLN A 883 27.55 -20.95 31.09
CA GLN A 883 28.66 -20.13 30.56
C GLN A 883 28.43 -18.63 30.79
N LEU A 884 27.20 -18.17 30.77
CA LEU A 884 26.84 -16.75 30.90
C LEU A 884 26.66 -16.30 32.35
N ALA A 885 26.44 -17.24 33.28
CA ALA A 885 26.27 -17.00 34.71
C ALA A 885 27.21 -17.92 35.53
N PRO A 886 28.55 -17.91 35.25
CA PRO A 886 29.46 -18.90 35.83
C PRO A 886 29.59 -18.80 37.34
N GLN A 887 29.38 -17.61 37.90
CA GLN A 887 29.50 -17.38 39.33
C GLN A 887 28.27 -17.91 40.09
N LEU A 888 27.06 -17.72 39.54
CA LEU A 888 25.84 -18.29 40.12
C LEU A 888 25.89 -19.82 40.17
N PHE A 889 26.42 -20.48 39.15
CA PHE A 889 26.62 -21.91 39.12
C PHE A 889 27.73 -22.39 40.11
N LYS A 890 28.65 -21.52 40.47
CA LYS A 890 29.72 -21.78 41.45
C LYS A 890 29.22 -21.55 42.87
N ASP A 891 28.42 -20.52 43.09
CA ASP A 891 27.98 -20.12 44.45
C ASP A 891 26.85 -21.02 44.98
N ALA A 892 25.98 -21.55 44.11
CA ALA A 892 24.84 -22.35 44.50
C ALA A 892 24.66 -23.65 43.67
N PRO A 893 25.66 -24.51 43.51
CA PRO A 893 25.61 -25.65 42.59
C PRO A 893 24.50 -26.67 42.96
N ALA A 894 24.29 -26.94 44.25
CA ALA A 894 23.28 -27.90 44.71
C ALA A 894 21.84 -27.38 44.47
N ALA A 895 21.60 -26.08 44.66
CA ALA A 895 20.30 -25.46 44.41
C ALA A 895 19.96 -25.44 42.91
N ILE A 896 20.96 -25.21 42.07
CA ILE A 896 20.77 -25.18 40.62
C ILE A 896 20.52 -26.57 40.03
N GLU A 897 21.21 -27.61 40.53
CA GLU A 897 20.94 -29.00 40.14
C GLU A 897 19.58 -29.49 40.66
N ALA A 898 19.19 -29.11 41.88
CA ALA A 898 17.85 -29.37 42.37
C ALA A 898 16.75 -28.71 41.55
N LEU A 899 16.97 -27.46 41.10
CA LEU A 899 16.07 -26.76 40.19
C LEU A 899 15.96 -27.49 38.87
N ARG A 900 17.08 -27.90 38.28
CA ARG A 900 17.09 -28.66 37.02
C ARG A 900 16.31 -29.98 37.19
N GLY A 901 16.51 -30.70 38.31
CA GLY A 901 15.75 -31.91 38.64
C GLY A 901 14.24 -31.65 38.70
N ARG A 902 13.81 -30.57 39.35
CA ARG A 902 12.39 -30.19 39.44
C ARG A 902 11.78 -29.81 38.06
N ILE A 903 12.54 -29.14 37.19
CA ILE A 903 12.08 -28.76 35.85
C ILE A 903 11.87 -29.99 34.95
N LEU A 904 12.72 -31.00 35.13
CA LEU A 904 12.72 -32.24 34.34
C LEU A 904 11.80 -33.32 34.92
N ASP A 905 11.24 -33.16 36.13
CA ASP A 905 10.27 -34.08 36.72
C ASP A 905 9.05 -34.23 35.81
N GLU A 906 8.69 -35.46 35.50
CA GLU A 906 7.58 -35.77 34.60
C GLU A 906 6.23 -35.25 35.11
N ASN A 907 6.07 -35.10 36.42
CA ASN A 907 4.86 -34.62 37.10
C ASN A 907 4.86 -33.11 37.32
N ALA A 908 5.96 -32.41 37.06
CA ALA A 908 6.03 -30.97 37.26
C ALA A 908 5.43 -30.22 36.06
N ASP A 909 4.80 -29.07 36.36
CA ASP A 909 4.38 -28.11 35.32
C ASP A 909 5.50 -27.10 35.09
N PRO A 910 6.23 -27.18 33.97
CA PRO A 910 7.34 -26.26 33.68
C PRO A 910 6.89 -24.80 33.53
N VAL A 911 5.62 -24.56 33.12
CA VAL A 911 5.08 -23.21 32.97
C VAL A 911 4.81 -22.57 34.32
N ALA A 912 4.22 -23.33 35.25
CA ALA A 912 4.01 -22.88 36.63
C ALA A 912 5.34 -22.60 37.32
N LEU A 913 6.35 -23.46 37.15
CA LEU A 913 7.71 -23.29 37.67
C LEU A 913 8.40 -22.04 37.11
N ALA A 914 8.32 -21.84 35.81
CA ALA A 914 8.87 -20.63 35.16
C ALA A 914 8.19 -19.34 35.65
N GLY A 915 6.88 -19.38 35.90
CA GLY A 915 6.10 -18.29 36.53
C GLY A 915 6.56 -17.96 37.95
N GLN A 916 6.74 -18.99 38.81
CA GLN A 916 7.24 -18.82 40.17
C GLN A 916 8.64 -18.23 40.23
N LEU A 917 9.55 -18.71 39.39
CA LEU A 917 10.93 -18.19 39.28
C LEU A 917 11.00 -16.75 38.79
N SER A 918 9.98 -16.30 38.01
CA SER A 918 9.90 -14.92 37.52
C SER A 918 9.31 -13.96 38.54
N ALA A 919 8.44 -14.43 39.40
CA ALA A 919 7.76 -13.62 40.43
C ALA A 919 8.60 -13.39 41.68
N SER A 920 9.56 -14.29 41.98
CA SER A 920 10.40 -14.18 43.15
C SER A 920 11.80 -14.72 42.84
N PRO A 921 12.65 -13.92 42.13
CA PRO A 921 14.01 -14.30 41.80
C PRO A 921 14.88 -14.55 43.06
N GLU A 922 14.48 -14.02 44.23
CA GLU A 922 15.20 -14.08 45.47
C GLU A 922 15.13 -15.47 46.15
N THR A 923 14.19 -16.33 45.77
CA THR A 923 14.04 -17.68 46.33
C THR A 923 15.12 -18.68 45.89
N PHE A 924 16.11 -18.26 45.11
CA PHE A 924 17.28 -19.07 44.72
C PHE A 924 18.37 -19.15 45.81
N GLY A 925 18.22 -18.50 46.92
CA GLY A 925 19.22 -18.42 47.97
C GLY A 925 18.83 -19.06 49.34
N ALA A 926 17.66 -19.76 49.43
CA ALA A 926 17.22 -20.42 50.65
C ALA A 926 17.21 -21.95 50.48
#